data_2ea7f0c0c0d469bb965046255880cb64
#
_entry.id   2ea7f0c0c0d469bb965046255880cb64
#
_cell.length_a   1.000
_cell.length_b   1.000
_cell.length_c   1.000
_cell.angle_alpha   90.00
_cell.angle_beta   90.00
_cell.angle_gamma   90.00
#
_symmetry.space_group_name_H-M   'P 1'
#
loop_
_entity.id
_entity.type
_entity.pdbx_description
1 polymer ?
#
loop_
_entity_poly.entity_id
_entity_poly.type
_entity_poly.pdbx_seq_one_letter_code
_entity_poly.pdbx_strand_id
1 'polypeptide(L)'
;MAFFAILSPFQSLYSWRMSIEQAGRAGASTQLRVRAPGSDQVLDGAATYRIGRDPQADIVLADPRVSWDHAVLRHHDGGWLLEDSGSTNGTFVDRRRVQRVDIAADCSVRLGHPGDGPQLHCSLVTPEPERPATAKVQVGNWAQEAEPAAPPRVPAQRPPSYRPPSAVMQMPAKALRIGRASDNDVVVADLGVSRHHAELRRTARGDYEIVDLDSHNGTYLNGQRITAAPVTETDLIGVGPATFRRVGDQLQEFLDTGDISLSARDLTVQLPGGKVLLDRVSFPLGERCLLGVIGPSGAGKSTLLGALTGIAPATGGSVLYDGRDLYKSYAELRHRIGLVPQENILHTQLTVRRALKFAAELRFPRDTSKHERKRRIDEVLGELALTAHADTKTAALSGGQQKRVNVALELLTKPSLLFLDEPTSGLDPGLDKSVMEQMAELAHDGRTVIVVTHSVANLHLCDRLLVLVPGGKIAFFGPPADGLRHFGKKDWAEVFQAFEREPGRDWAREYRSSPYYTRYIANEMTGALAPPVAGRQAPKAPAARNRLSHLRTMIRRYLAVIGSDRLYLAMLAGLPVALGAMVRVIPAPHGLTGTDNVDATSLLLVLSVGACLSGAANAIWEIVKERPIYSRERAAGLSAGAYLMSKLLVLGLISGAQAVVLVLIGLTGRPLPTQGALLTHQPIIELMLAMFALGLASTVLGLLISSVVSTSDKAMPLLVVVVMFQVVLSGGIFALHGKVGLEEVAWLSPSRWGYAATASTSNLNHVIPPATPGSGNGSDPLWDHTASTWLTDIGILLGLALAFALLTLRRLIKMGPVKRG
;
A
#
# COMPACT_ATOMS: atom_id res chain seq x y z
N MET A 1 -28.57 -25.66 20.92
CA MET A 1 -28.29 -24.71 22.01
C MET A 1 -26.92 -25.00 22.65
N ALA A 2 -25.84 -24.96 21.90
CA ALA A 2 -24.49 -25.12 22.45
C ALA A 2 -23.43 -24.52 21.49
N PHE A 3 -23.68 -23.32 20.95
CA PHE A 3 -22.75 -22.62 20.01
C PHE A 3 -22.56 -21.14 20.34
N PHE A 4 -22.90 -20.71 21.57
CA PHE A 4 -22.86 -19.29 21.97
C PHE A 4 -21.97 -19.01 23.19
N ALA A 5 -20.98 -19.83 23.47
CA ALA A 5 -20.18 -19.66 24.70
C ALA A 5 -18.66 -19.58 24.43
N ILE A 6 -18.19 -18.92 23.34
CA ILE A 6 -16.78 -18.52 23.18
C ILE A 6 -16.72 -17.16 22.51
N LEU A 7 -17.20 -16.11 23.18
CA LEU A 7 -16.90 -14.71 22.83
C LEU A 7 -17.20 -13.82 24.06
N SER A 8 -16.30 -13.85 25.03
CA SER A 8 -16.11 -12.76 25.99
C SER A 8 -14.76 -13.04 26.67
N PRO A 9 -13.77 -12.17 26.48
CA PRO A 9 -13.55 -11.08 27.41
C PRO A 9 -13.02 -9.80 26.69
N PHE A 10 -13.88 -8.84 26.43
CA PHE A 10 -13.47 -7.46 26.08
C PHE A 10 -14.51 -6.47 26.64
N GLN A 11 -14.71 -6.50 27.96
CA GLN A 11 -15.45 -5.46 28.66
C GLN A 11 -14.80 -5.16 30.02
N SER A 12 -13.60 -4.57 30.00
CA SER A 12 -13.05 -3.95 31.21
C SER A 12 -12.04 -2.82 30.92
N LEU A 13 -12.30 -1.97 29.92
CA LEU A 13 -11.45 -0.81 29.60
C LEU A 13 -12.24 0.49 29.42
N TYR A 14 -13.43 0.61 30.03
CA TYR A 14 -14.26 1.83 29.91
C TYR A 14 -14.68 2.46 31.24
N SER A 15 -13.93 2.27 32.33
CA SER A 15 -14.24 2.91 33.63
C SER A 15 -13.11 3.72 34.25
N TRP A 16 -12.15 4.22 33.45
CA TRP A 16 -11.04 5.06 33.97
C TRP A 16 -10.93 6.44 33.30
N ARG A 17 -12.07 7.08 33.03
CA ARG A 17 -12.06 8.42 32.42
C ARG A 17 -13.09 9.37 33.03
N MET A 18 -13.14 9.46 34.37
CA MET A 18 -13.84 10.54 35.07
C MET A 18 -13.35 10.62 36.53
N SER A 19 -12.22 11.22 36.78
CA SER A 19 -11.83 11.80 38.08
C SER A 19 -10.48 12.54 37.98
N ILE A 20 -10.40 13.56 37.15
CA ILE A 20 -9.37 14.61 37.26
C ILE A 20 -10.03 15.92 36.86
N GLU A 21 -10.86 16.42 37.75
CA GLU A 21 -11.20 17.84 37.85
C GLU A 21 -11.45 18.13 39.30
N GLN A 22 -10.42 18.59 39.97
CA GLN A 22 -10.40 19.49 41.17
C GLN A 22 -9.13 19.28 41.95
N ALA A 23 -8.10 20.10 41.66
CA ALA A 23 -7.23 20.66 42.67
C ALA A 23 -6.28 21.64 42.01
N GLY A 24 -6.68 22.87 41.90
CA GLY A 24 -5.76 23.97 41.68
C GLY A 24 -5.14 24.36 43.03
N ARG A 25 -3.78 24.35 43.04
CA ARG A 25 -2.95 25.37 43.72
C ARG A 25 -1.48 24.95 43.57
N ALA A 26 -0.71 25.82 42.94
CA ALA A 26 0.70 25.65 42.68
C ALA A 26 1.49 25.62 43.99
N GLY A 27 2.11 24.45 44.30
CA GLY A 27 3.28 24.34 45.13
C GLY A 27 4.46 23.95 44.24
N ALA A 28 5.62 24.60 44.38
CA ALA A 28 6.82 24.30 43.65
C ALA A 28 7.13 22.80 43.81
N SER A 29 7.05 22.02 42.76
CA SER A 29 7.34 20.60 42.81
C SER A 29 8.85 20.39 42.95
N THR A 30 9.24 19.73 44.02
CA THR A 30 10.64 19.36 44.31
C THR A 30 11.07 18.33 43.24
N GLN A 31 12.08 18.67 42.44
CA GLN A 31 12.61 17.74 41.41
C GLN A 31 13.52 16.70 42.06
N LEU A 32 13.52 15.49 41.52
CA LEU A 32 14.37 14.37 41.95
C LEU A 32 15.43 14.07 40.88
N ARG A 33 16.70 14.11 41.26
CA ARG A 33 17.77 13.61 40.40
C ARG A 33 18.06 12.16 40.72
N VAL A 34 17.96 11.30 39.70
CA VAL A 34 18.26 9.87 39.82
C VAL A 34 19.46 9.55 38.95
N ARG A 35 20.53 9.06 39.57
CA ARG A 35 21.73 8.55 38.91
C ARG A 35 21.74 7.03 38.98
N ALA A 36 21.80 6.39 37.83
CA ALA A 36 21.91 4.96 37.66
C ALA A 36 23.12 4.61 36.76
N PRO A 37 23.61 3.37 36.76
CA PRO A 37 24.61 2.94 35.79
C PRO A 37 24.17 3.19 34.35
N GLY A 38 24.81 4.20 33.69
CA GLY A 38 24.48 4.57 32.31
C GLY A 38 23.37 5.63 32.17
N SER A 39 22.80 6.18 33.24
CA SER A 39 21.71 7.18 33.17
C SER A 39 21.86 8.22 34.34
N ASP A 40 21.74 9.51 34.03
CA ASP A 40 21.63 10.61 34.99
C ASP A 40 20.45 11.49 34.52
N GLN A 41 19.34 11.46 35.27
CA GLN A 41 18.10 12.13 34.89
C GLN A 41 17.54 12.95 36.04
N VAL A 42 16.94 14.11 35.73
CA VAL A 42 16.18 14.92 36.66
C VAL A 42 14.69 14.72 36.35
N LEU A 43 13.97 14.20 37.34
CA LEU A 43 12.56 13.83 37.22
C LEU A 43 11.71 14.97 37.81
N ASP A 44 10.59 15.24 37.14
CA ASP A 44 9.62 16.20 37.66
C ASP A 44 8.47 15.47 38.39
N GLY A 45 7.83 16.17 39.33
CA GLY A 45 6.75 15.60 40.13
C GLY A 45 5.42 15.35 39.42
N ALA A 46 5.33 15.57 38.09
CA ALA A 46 4.11 15.49 37.34
C ALA A 46 3.85 14.08 36.78
N ALA A 47 4.89 13.23 36.69
CA ALA A 47 4.82 11.91 36.09
C ALA A 47 5.19 10.78 37.06
N THR A 48 4.83 9.55 36.68
CA THR A 48 5.24 8.32 37.36
C THR A 48 6.29 7.63 36.49
N TYR A 49 7.43 7.24 37.05
CA TYR A 49 8.58 6.72 36.33
C TYR A 49 8.79 5.24 36.66
N ARG A 50 8.85 4.38 35.65
CA ARG A 50 9.10 2.97 35.76
C ARG A 50 10.60 2.65 35.72
N ILE A 51 11.04 1.75 36.57
CA ILE A 51 12.42 1.29 36.67
C ILE A 51 12.46 -0.21 36.43
N GLY A 52 13.25 -0.68 35.50
CA GLY A 52 13.32 -2.09 35.19
C GLY A 52 14.31 -2.47 34.09
N ARG A 53 14.29 -3.74 33.69
CA ARG A 53 15.06 -4.21 32.55
C ARG A 53 14.31 -4.06 31.23
N ASP A 54 13.04 -3.66 31.25
CA ASP A 54 12.25 -3.33 30.07
C ASP A 54 12.93 -2.20 29.29
N PRO A 55 13.23 -2.37 27.98
CA PRO A 55 13.75 -1.27 27.17
C PRO A 55 12.78 -0.07 27.06
N GLN A 56 11.52 -0.23 27.46
CA GLN A 56 10.50 0.80 27.51
C GLN A 56 10.30 1.40 28.91
N ALA A 57 11.09 1.00 29.91
CA ALA A 57 11.08 1.65 31.21
C ALA A 57 11.76 3.03 31.13
N ASP A 58 11.31 3.97 31.97
CA ASP A 58 11.87 5.35 32.01
C ASP A 58 13.33 5.34 32.48
N ILE A 59 13.66 4.40 33.39
CA ILE A 59 15.03 4.15 33.85
C ILE A 59 15.36 2.69 33.55
N VAL A 60 16.12 2.46 32.49
CA VAL A 60 16.49 1.12 32.02
C VAL A 60 17.78 0.65 32.70
N LEU A 61 17.72 -0.52 33.33
CA LEU A 61 18.86 -1.17 33.97
C LEU A 61 19.12 -2.54 33.35
N ALA A 62 20.11 -2.64 32.48
CA ALA A 62 20.44 -3.86 31.71
C ALA A 62 21.17 -4.92 32.57
N ASP A 63 20.69 -5.21 33.78
CA ASP A 63 21.22 -6.22 34.68
C ASP A 63 20.22 -7.38 34.79
N PRO A 64 20.64 -8.65 34.56
CA PRO A 64 19.74 -9.81 34.57
C PRO A 64 19.07 -10.09 35.94
N ARG A 65 19.58 -9.52 37.02
CA ARG A 65 19.00 -9.60 38.37
C ARG A 65 17.84 -8.61 38.59
N VAL A 66 17.72 -7.60 37.72
CA VAL A 66 16.60 -6.64 37.74
C VAL A 66 15.42 -7.22 36.97
N SER A 67 14.22 -7.20 37.56
CA SER A 67 13.00 -7.64 36.92
C SER A 67 12.65 -6.75 35.73
N TRP A 68 11.83 -7.27 34.81
CA TRP A 68 11.40 -6.54 33.61
C TRP A 68 10.72 -5.22 33.99
N ASP A 69 9.81 -5.26 34.98
CA ASP A 69 9.22 -4.10 35.66
C ASP A 69 9.54 -4.24 37.15
N HIS A 70 10.55 -3.52 37.65
CA HIS A 70 11.15 -3.78 38.96
C HIS A 70 10.58 -2.88 40.06
N ALA A 71 10.54 -1.57 39.80
CA ALA A 71 10.06 -0.58 40.76
C ALA A 71 9.47 0.64 40.04
N VAL A 72 8.71 1.45 40.78
CA VAL A 72 8.08 2.69 40.29
C VAL A 72 8.46 3.85 41.20
N LEU A 73 8.86 4.97 40.62
CA LEU A 73 9.07 6.24 41.29
C LEU A 73 7.90 7.19 40.99
N ARG A 74 7.29 7.74 42.04
CA ARG A 74 6.21 8.71 41.91
C ARG A 74 6.28 9.81 42.97
N HIS A 75 5.78 10.99 42.66
CA HIS A 75 5.63 12.06 43.62
C HIS A 75 4.33 11.82 44.44
N HIS A 76 4.43 11.89 45.79
CA HIS A 76 3.34 11.68 46.73
C HIS A 76 3.49 12.59 47.96
N ASP A 77 2.40 13.27 48.32
CA ASP A 77 2.35 14.17 49.52
C ASP A 77 3.49 15.14 49.67
N GLY A 78 3.99 15.72 48.55
CA GLY A 78 5.06 16.71 48.55
C GLY A 78 6.48 16.13 48.60
N GLY A 79 6.64 14.83 48.56
CA GLY A 79 7.90 14.06 48.49
C GLY A 79 7.93 13.04 47.38
N TRP A 80 9.02 12.29 47.25
CA TRP A 80 9.15 11.24 46.29
C TRP A 80 9.05 9.85 46.94
N LEU A 81 8.31 8.94 46.34
CA LEU A 81 8.10 7.56 46.78
C LEU A 81 8.62 6.60 45.73
N LEU A 82 9.50 5.67 46.12
CA LEU A 82 9.90 4.50 45.35
C LEU A 82 9.18 3.26 45.89
N GLU A 83 8.49 2.56 45.02
CA GLU A 83 7.69 1.38 45.32
C GLU A 83 8.12 0.17 44.47
N ASP A 84 8.41 -0.97 45.10
CA ASP A 84 8.74 -2.23 44.43
C ASP A 84 7.51 -2.81 43.74
N SER A 85 7.57 -3.07 42.43
CA SER A 85 6.44 -3.56 41.62
C SER A 85 6.23 -5.08 41.73
N GLY A 86 6.67 -5.71 42.81
CA GLY A 86 6.64 -7.17 42.98
C GLY A 86 7.84 -7.87 42.34
N SER A 87 9.00 -7.22 42.42
CA SER A 87 10.22 -7.70 41.78
C SER A 87 10.64 -9.09 42.33
N THR A 88 11.16 -9.94 41.44
CA THR A 88 11.59 -11.31 41.81
C THR A 88 12.70 -11.30 42.85
N ASN A 89 13.70 -10.47 42.68
CA ASN A 89 14.90 -10.42 43.52
C ASN A 89 14.86 -9.32 44.57
N GLY A 90 13.92 -8.37 44.53
CA GLY A 90 13.68 -7.35 45.54
C GLY A 90 14.45 -6.06 45.38
N THR A 91 13.95 -5.01 46.03
CA THR A 91 14.53 -3.67 46.18
C THR A 91 15.14 -3.53 47.56
N PHE A 92 16.34 -2.92 47.67
CA PHE A 92 17.10 -2.85 48.92
C PHE A 92 17.57 -1.44 49.22
N VAL A 93 17.41 -1.02 50.49
CA VAL A 93 18.01 0.18 51.07
C VAL A 93 18.81 -0.28 52.29
N ASP A 94 20.07 0.17 52.40
CA ASP A 94 20.99 -0.24 53.44
C ASP A 94 21.03 -1.78 53.64
N ARG A 95 21.03 -2.55 52.52
CA ARG A 95 21.00 -4.01 52.48
C ARG A 95 19.73 -4.65 53.01
N ARG A 96 18.70 -3.89 53.42
CA ARG A 96 17.38 -4.42 53.85
C ARG A 96 16.40 -4.38 52.66
N ARG A 97 15.66 -5.46 52.50
CA ARG A 97 14.62 -5.54 51.47
C ARG A 97 13.45 -4.62 51.88
N VAL A 98 13.01 -3.79 50.98
CA VAL A 98 11.93 -2.82 51.17
C VAL A 98 10.90 -2.94 50.08
N GLN A 99 9.65 -2.68 50.42
CA GLN A 99 8.56 -2.61 49.42
C GLN A 99 8.27 -1.16 49.04
N ARG A 100 8.53 -0.20 49.96
CA ARG A 100 8.33 1.24 49.76
C ARG A 100 9.40 2.00 50.44
N VAL A 101 9.83 3.09 49.82
CA VAL A 101 10.86 4.01 50.36
C VAL A 101 10.46 5.46 50.07
N ASP A 102 10.28 6.27 51.13
CA ASP A 102 10.11 7.71 51.02
C ASP A 102 11.47 8.36 50.82
N ILE A 103 11.64 9.06 49.72
CA ILE A 103 12.88 9.77 49.37
C ILE A 103 12.74 11.21 49.87
N ALA A 104 13.02 11.39 51.16
CA ALA A 104 13.00 12.71 51.82
C ALA A 104 14.37 13.41 51.85
N ALA A 105 15.46 12.69 51.53
CA ALA A 105 16.85 13.18 51.47
C ALA A 105 17.61 12.28 50.46
N ASP A 106 18.88 12.62 50.24
CA ASP A 106 19.77 11.80 49.41
C ASP A 106 19.81 10.34 49.88
N CYS A 107 19.44 9.43 49.06
CA CYS A 107 19.44 8.02 49.38
C CYS A 107 19.98 7.14 48.25
N SER A 108 20.43 5.95 48.61
CA SER A 108 20.92 4.92 47.65
C SER A 108 20.10 3.67 47.75
N VAL A 109 19.51 3.29 46.61
CA VAL A 109 18.68 2.09 46.47
C VAL A 109 19.38 1.07 45.58
N ARG A 110 19.43 -0.20 45.99
CA ARG A 110 19.94 -1.30 45.17
C ARG A 110 18.81 -2.19 44.68
N LEU A 111 18.89 -2.61 43.42
CA LEU A 111 17.89 -3.45 42.81
C LEU A 111 18.43 -4.86 42.54
N GLY A 112 17.65 -5.88 42.83
CA GLY A 112 17.94 -7.26 42.47
C GLY A 112 18.92 -7.98 43.42
N HIS A 113 19.86 -7.30 44.08
CA HIS A 113 20.76 -7.91 45.07
C HIS A 113 21.31 -6.88 46.08
N PRO A 114 21.36 -7.22 47.41
CA PRO A 114 21.72 -6.26 48.47
C PRO A 114 23.19 -5.84 48.46
N GLY A 115 24.09 -6.61 47.87
CA GLY A 115 25.54 -6.37 47.90
C GLY A 115 26.10 -5.73 46.66
N ASP A 116 25.76 -6.26 45.48
CA ASP A 116 26.34 -5.98 44.19
C ASP A 116 25.31 -5.72 43.08
N GLY A 117 24.02 -5.59 43.42
CA GLY A 117 22.96 -5.14 42.50
C GLY A 117 23.18 -3.71 42.00
N PRO A 118 22.67 -3.35 40.81
CA PRO A 118 22.75 -1.97 40.31
C PRO A 118 22.18 -0.98 41.32
N GLN A 119 22.92 0.12 41.52
CA GLN A 119 22.61 1.12 42.52
C GLN A 119 22.05 2.39 41.88
N LEU A 120 20.94 2.85 42.41
CA LEU A 120 20.32 4.16 42.12
C LEU A 120 20.69 5.13 43.22
N HIS A 121 21.23 6.30 42.87
CA HIS A 121 21.40 7.41 43.75
C HIS A 121 20.32 8.45 43.51
N CYS A 122 19.48 8.70 44.49
CA CYS A 122 18.38 9.64 44.45
C CYS A 122 18.70 10.85 45.26
N SER A 123 18.66 12.07 44.68
CA SER A 123 18.93 13.33 45.36
C SER A 123 17.88 14.39 45.02
N LEU A 124 17.38 15.11 46.03
CA LEU A 124 16.41 16.18 45.83
C LEU A 124 17.10 17.43 45.29
N VAL A 125 16.53 18.02 44.22
CA VAL A 125 17.03 19.26 43.61
C VAL A 125 16.10 20.40 44.02
N THR A 126 16.59 21.30 44.86
CA THR A 126 15.87 22.52 45.19
C THR A 126 16.27 23.60 44.18
N PRO A 127 15.37 24.25 43.48
CA PRO A 127 15.73 25.36 42.60
C PRO A 127 16.22 26.52 43.45
N GLU A 128 17.49 26.88 43.25
CA GLU A 128 18.09 28.08 43.88
C GLU A 128 17.46 29.32 43.23
N PRO A 129 16.96 30.31 43.98
CA PRO A 129 16.42 31.53 43.39
C PRO A 129 17.56 32.33 42.74
N GLU A 130 17.41 32.63 41.47
CA GLU A 130 18.30 33.47 40.69
C GLU A 130 18.48 34.82 41.40
N ARG A 131 19.67 35.10 41.91
CA ARG A 131 20.11 36.44 42.29
C ARG A 131 20.53 37.19 41.03
N PRO A 132 20.07 38.41 40.79
CA PRO A 132 20.58 39.21 39.70
C PRO A 132 22.04 39.57 39.93
N ALA A 133 22.91 39.07 39.08
CA ALA A 133 24.33 39.39 39.09
C ALA A 133 24.55 40.81 38.58
N THR A 134 24.88 41.72 39.48
CA THR A 134 25.49 43.00 39.11
C THR A 134 26.92 42.77 38.67
N ALA A 135 27.15 42.57 37.39
CA ALA A 135 28.48 42.56 36.80
C ALA A 135 28.94 43.99 36.52
N LYS A 136 30.01 44.40 37.15
CA LYS A 136 30.76 45.62 36.79
C LYS A 136 31.38 45.37 35.41
N VAL A 137 30.94 46.13 34.43
CA VAL A 137 31.52 46.18 33.10
C VAL A 137 32.80 47.02 33.14
N GLN A 138 33.95 46.43 32.88
CA GLN A 138 35.10 47.11 32.38
C GLN A 138 34.94 47.43 30.92
N VAL A 139 34.93 48.71 30.59
CA VAL A 139 34.87 49.21 29.22
C VAL A 139 36.24 48.99 28.57
N GLY A 140 36.33 48.02 27.69
CA GLY A 140 37.42 47.84 26.74
C GLY A 140 36.91 48.11 25.34
N ASN A 141 37.45 49.12 24.69
CA ASN A 141 37.15 49.48 23.30
C ASN A 141 37.39 48.34 22.33
N TRP A 142 36.31 47.84 21.70
CA TRP A 142 36.33 47.10 20.44
C TRP A 142 35.14 47.55 19.62
N ALA A 143 35.28 48.67 18.94
CA ALA A 143 34.47 49.00 17.79
C ALA A 143 35.06 48.21 16.60
N GLN A 144 34.63 46.99 16.42
CA GLN A 144 34.56 46.32 15.12
C GLN A 144 33.17 45.75 15.02
N GLU A 145 32.38 46.42 14.19
CA GLU A 145 31.09 45.92 13.71
C GLU A 145 31.31 44.52 13.14
N ALA A 146 30.89 43.48 13.89
CA ALA A 146 30.66 42.16 13.29
C ALA A 146 29.44 42.30 12.38
N GLU A 147 29.67 42.30 11.07
CA GLU A 147 28.60 42.02 10.09
C GLU A 147 27.77 40.82 10.57
N PRO A 148 26.41 40.90 10.55
CA PRO A 148 25.60 39.76 10.88
C PRO A 148 25.96 38.62 9.91
N ALA A 149 26.34 37.45 10.46
CA ALA A 149 26.63 36.25 9.69
C ALA A 149 25.53 36.06 8.65
N ALA A 150 25.90 36.12 7.38
CA ALA A 150 24.99 35.91 6.31
C ALA A 150 24.29 34.55 6.52
N PRO A 151 22.95 34.48 6.42
CA PRO A 151 22.26 33.23 6.52
C PRO A 151 22.87 32.27 5.50
N PRO A 152 22.93 30.93 5.77
CA PRO A 152 23.49 29.97 4.86
C PRO A 152 22.92 30.23 3.48
N ARG A 153 23.78 30.51 2.51
CA ARG A 153 23.37 30.78 1.12
C ARG A 153 22.66 29.52 0.64
N VAL A 154 21.33 29.55 0.62
CA VAL A 154 20.52 28.66 -0.21
C VAL A 154 21.10 28.85 -1.61
N PRO A 155 21.57 27.82 -2.30
CA PRO A 155 22.11 27.94 -3.64
C PRO A 155 21.10 28.73 -4.47
N ALA A 156 21.55 29.82 -5.09
CA ALA A 156 20.69 30.63 -5.93
C ALA A 156 20.11 29.73 -7.02
N GLN A 157 18.81 29.44 -6.91
CA GLN A 157 18.11 28.60 -7.87
C GLN A 157 18.21 29.31 -9.21
N ARG A 158 18.91 28.66 -10.15
CA ARG A 158 18.95 29.15 -11.53
C ARG A 158 17.54 29.13 -12.09
N PRO A 159 17.12 30.16 -12.84
CA PRO A 159 15.83 30.12 -13.49
C PRO A 159 15.70 28.85 -14.35
N PRO A 160 14.53 28.15 -14.37
CA PRO A 160 14.36 26.81 -14.93
C PRO A 160 14.40 26.75 -16.47
N SER A 161 15.06 27.66 -17.15
CA SER A 161 14.91 27.85 -18.61
C SER A 161 16.04 27.32 -19.48
N TYR A 162 17.18 26.87 -18.96
CA TYR A 162 18.22 26.30 -19.82
C TYR A 162 19.11 25.30 -19.09
N ARG A 163 18.70 24.03 -19.15
CA ARG A 163 19.59 22.94 -18.76
C ARG A 163 20.51 22.65 -19.94
N PRO A 164 21.85 22.66 -19.77
CA PRO A 164 22.73 22.24 -20.86
C PRO A 164 22.50 20.75 -21.12
N PRO A 165 22.63 20.28 -22.39
CA PRO A 165 22.53 18.88 -22.70
C PRO A 165 23.61 18.08 -21.95
N SER A 166 23.25 16.90 -21.43
CA SER A 166 24.18 15.99 -20.74
C SER A 166 25.23 15.43 -21.69
N ALA A 167 24.85 15.22 -22.96
CA ALA A 167 25.73 14.83 -24.03
C ALA A 167 25.23 15.41 -25.38
N VAL A 168 26.17 15.62 -26.31
CA VAL A 168 25.85 16.03 -27.69
C VAL A 168 26.53 15.05 -28.61
N MET A 169 25.78 14.46 -29.53
CA MET A 169 26.25 13.46 -30.49
C MET A 169 25.90 13.88 -31.91
N GLN A 170 26.69 13.46 -32.89
CA GLN A 170 26.35 13.65 -34.30
C GLN A 170 25.22 12.72 -34.70
N MET A 171 24.33 13.22 -35.57
CA MET A 171 23.27 12.39 -36.13
C MET A 171 23.84 11.23 -36.95
N PRO A 172 23.24 10.02 -36.87
CA PRO A 172 23.80 8.83 -37.51
C PRO A 172 23.71 8.92 -39.05
N ALA A 173 24.75 8.46 -39.75
CA ALA A 173 24.69 8.31 -41.20
C ALA A 173 23.75 7.18 -41.65
N LYS A 174 23.60 6.10 -40.82
CA LYS A 174 22.66 4.99 -41.04
C LYS A 174 21.71 4.75 -39.86
N ALA A 175 22.27 4.33 -38.74
CA ALA A 175 21.50 4.03 -37.54
C ALA A 175 22.33 4.28 -36.26
N LEU A 176 21.66 4.59 -35.15
CA LEU A 176 22.22 4.82 -33.82
C LEU A 176 21.37 4.06 -32.82
N ARG A 177 21.95 3.11 -32.10
CA ARG A 177 21.29 2.28 -31.10
C ARG A 177 21.33 2.95 -29.73
N ILE A 178 20.20 2.94 -29.05
CA ILE A 178 20.03 3.49 -27.70
C ILE A 178 19.61 2.36 -26.78
N GLY A 179 20.29 2.22 -25.63
CA GLY A 179 19.94 1.20 -24.67
C GLY A 179 20.89 1.15 -23.47
N ARG A 180 20.67 0.20 -22.56
CA ARG A 180 21.45 0.05 -21.34
C ARG A 180 22.74 -0.75 -21.52
N ALA A 181 22.83 -1.61 -22.51
CA ALA A 181 24.00 -2.41 -22.77
C ALA A 181 25.16 -1.56 -23.35
N SER A 182 26.40 -1.91 -23.03
CA SER A 182 27.59 -1.16 -23.42
C SER A 182 27.93 -1.23 -24.91
N ASP A 183 27.26 -2.12 -25.65
CA ASP A 183 27.39 -2.28 -27.12
C ASP A 183 26.41 -1.39 -27.91
N ASN A 184 25.63 -0.51 -27.22
CA ASN A 184 24.88 0.54 -27.91
C ASN A 184 25.73 1.77 -28.15
N ASP A 185 25.38 2.53 -29.20
CA ASP A 185 26.03 3.81 -29.52
C ASP A 185 25.73 4.87 -28.42
N VAL A 186 24.54 4.82 -27.83
CA VAL A 186 24.13 5.65 -26.68
C VAL A 186 23.77 4.74 -25.51
N VAL A 187 24.58 4.81 -24.46
CA VAL A 187 24.39 3.99 -23.25
C VAL A 187 23.65 4.78 -22.17
N VAL A 188 22.39 4.42 -21.92
CA VAL A 188 21.60 4.96 -20.82
C VAL A 188 21.66 4.00 -19.64
N ALA A 189 22.47 4.32 -18.63
CA ALA A 189 22.79 3.46 -17.49
C ALA A 189 21.64 3.41 -16.43
N ASP A 190 20.43 3.04 -16.84
CA ASP A 190 19.27 2.90 -15.97
C ASP A 190 18.61 1.52 -16.12
N LEU A 191 18.22 0.90 -14.98
CA LEU A 191 17.61 -0.43 -14.96
C LEU A 191 16.19 -0.47 -15.56
N GLY A 192 15.52 0.67 -15.71
CA GLY A 192 14.24 0.78 -16.43
C GLY A 192 14.38 0.77 -17.94
N VAL A 193 15.61 0.94 -18.48
CA VAL A 193 15.92 0.91 -19.91
C VAL A 193 16.30 -0.51 -20.31
N SER A 194 15.76 -1.02 -21.42
CA SER A 194 16.12 -2.33 -21.98
C SER A 194 17.55 -2.32 -22.49
N ARG A 195 18.24 -3.49 -22.56
CA ARG A 195 19.62 -3.58 -23.06
C ARG A 195 19.74 -2.96 -24.44
N HIS A 196 18.84 -3.31 -25.37
CA HIS A 196 18.65 -2.67 -26.65
C HIS A 196 17.22 -2.12 -26.63
N HIS A 197 17.09 -0.78 -26.55
CA HIS A 197 15.81 -0.16 -26.26
C HIS A 197 15.16 0.44 -27.50
N ALA A 198 15.90 1.25 -28.22
CA ALA A 198 15.43 1.94 -29.41
C ALA A 198 16.57 2.12 -30.43
N GLU A 199 16.17 2.40 -31.67
CA GLU A 199 17.11 2.68 -32.77
C GLU A 199 16.62 3.93 -33.51
N LEU A 200 17.50 4.94 -33.58
CA LEU A 200 17.31 6.11 -34.43
C LEU A 200 18.00 5.86 -35.78
N ARG A 201 17.25 5.76 -36.85
CA ARG A 201 17.75 5.43 -38.18
C ARG A 201 17.39 6.49 -39.22
N ARG A 202 18.26 6.63 -40.24
CA ARG A 202 18.00 7.47 -41.38
C ARG A 202 17.20 6.71 -42.43
N THR A 203 16.12 7.26 -42.89
CA THR A 203 15.26 6.67 -43.94
C THR A 203 15.88 6.86 -45.33
N ALA A 204 15.38 6.13 -46.31
CA ALA A 204 15.83 6.28 -47.70
C ALA A 204 15.58 7.69 -48.29
N ARG A 205 14.66 8.44 -47.67
CA ARG A 205 14.36 9.85 -48.07
C ARG A 205 15.27 10.88 -47.40
N GLY A 206 16.17 10.45 -46.52
CA GLY A 206 17.06 11.34 -45.77
C GLY A 206 16.52 11.84 -44.43
N ASP A 207 15.25 11.57 -44.11
CA ASP A 207 14.65 11.88 -42.81
C ASP A 207 15.07 10.89 -41.74
N TYR A 208 14.81 11.22 -40.45
CA TYR A 208 15.10 10.34 -39.32
C TYR A 208 13.82 9.72 -38.75
N GLU A 209 13.92 8.46 -38.37
CA GLU A 209 12.86 7.69 -37.71
C GLU A 209 13.38 7.04 -36.44
N ILE A 210 12.66 7.16 -35.33
CA ILE A 210 12.93 6.41 -34.11
C ILE A 210 12.05 5.16 -34.05
N VAL A 211 12.65 4.01 -33.75
CA VAL A 211 12.00 2.70 -33.69
C VAL A 211 12.21 2.09 -32.33
N ASP A 212 11.14 1.66 -31.68
CA ASP A 212 11.19 0.89 -30.41
C ASP A 212 11.59 -0.56 -30.71
N LEU A 213 12.61 -1.08 -30.05
CA LEU A 213 13.09 -2.47 -30.20
C LEU A 213 12.39 -3.45 -29.25
N ASP A 214 11.07 -3.38 -29.13
CA ASP A 214 10.22 -4.15 -28.19
C ASP A 214 10.64 -3.90 -26.73
N SER A 215 10.95 -2.67 -26.39
CA SER A 215 11.42 -2.26 -25.08
C SER A 215 10.35 -2.48 -24.00
N HIS A 216 10.78 -2.77 -22.77
CA HIS A 216 9.87 -3.06 -21.66
C HIS A 216 8.98 -1.87 -21.31
N ASN A 217 9.59 -0.71 -21.04
CA ASN A 217 8.87 0.48 -20.63
C ASN A 217 8.40 1.32 -21.81
N GLY A 218 8.89 1.09 -22.99
CA GLY A 218 8.53 1.77 -24.25
C GLY A 218 9.40 2.95 -24.57
N THR A 219 9.44 3.28 -25.87
CA THR A 219 9.99 4.51 -26.41
C THR A 219 8.87 5.52 -26.60
N TYR A 220 9.14 6.78 -26.31
CA TYR A 220 8.14 7.86 -26.34
C TYR A 220 8.56 8.95 -27.31
N LEU A 221 7.57 9.50 -28.04
CA LEU A 221 7.74 10.70 -28.82
C LEU A 221 6.71 11.74 -28.33
N ASN A 222 7.18 12.89 -27.84
CA ASN A 222 6.35 13.93 -27.24
C ASN A 222 5.41 13.40 -26.12
N GLY A 223 5.90 12.47 -25.29
CA GLY A 223 5.15 11.84 -24.19
C GLY A 223 4.19 10.73 -24.60
N GLN A 224 4.06 10.44 -25.90
CA GLN A 224 3.24 9.35 -26.42
C GLN A 224 4.09 8.15 -26.78
N ARG A 225 3.67 6.95 -26.33
CA ARG A 225 4.37 5.71 -26.65
C ARG A 225 4.25 5.38 -28.13
N ILE A 226 5.38 5.02 -28.75
CA ILE A 226 5.49 4.68 -30.17
C ILE A 226 6.04 3.27 -30.37
N THR A 227 5.86 2.72 -31.59
CA THR A 227 6.63 1.58 -32.11
C THR A 227 7.65 2.05 -33.15
N ALA A 228 7.26 2.97 -34.01
CA ALA A 228 8.12 3.67 -34.93
C ALA A 228 7.46 5.02 -35.25
N ALA A 229 8.26 6.07 -35.37
CA ALA A 229 7.76 7.38 -35.76
C ALA A 229 8.86 8.25 -36.39
N PRO A 230 8.53 9.12 -37.38
CA PRO A 230 9.47 10.10 -37.91
C PRO A 230 9.80 11.15 -36.84
N VAL A 231 11.07 11.61 -36.82
CA VAL A 231 11.61 12.55 -35.84
C VAL A 231 11.95 13.88 -36.54
N THR A 232 11.39 14.96 -36.01
CA THR A 232 11.69 16.33 -36.43
C THR A 232 12.56 17.06 -35.37
N GLU A 233 13.01 18.28 -35.65
CA GLU A 233 13.80 19.09 -34.70
C GLU A 233 13.01 19.55 -33.48
N THR A 234 11.67 19.59 -33.59
CA THR A 234 10.78 20.00 -32.50
C THR A 234 10.37 18.85 -31.59
N ASP A 235 10.69 17.60 -31.99
CA ASP A 235 10.24 16.41 -31.24
C ASP A 235 11.21 16.08 -30.11
N LEU A 236 10.60 15.55 -29.02
CA LEU A 236 11.30 15.02 -27.84
C LEU A 236 11.17 13.50 -27.82
N ILE A 237 12.29 12.80 -27.89
CA ILE A 237 12.35 11.34 -27.78
C ILE A 237 12.64 10.97 -26.31
N GLY A 238 11.76 10.18 -25.67
CA GLY A 238 11.93 9.69 -24.31
C GLY A 238 12.33 8.22 -24.25
N VAL A 239 13.43 7.91 -23.57
CA VAL A 239 13.94 6.55 -23.32
C VAL A 239 14.36 6.44 -21.84
N GLY A 240 13.49 5.89 -21.00
CA GLY A 240 13.72 5.87 -19.55
C GLY A 240 13.94 7.27 -18.96
N PRO A 241 15.06 7.53 -18.23
CA PRO A 241 15.38 8.85 -17.69
C PRO A 241 15.99 9.79 -18.74
N ALA A 242 16.36 9.32 -19.92
CA ALA A 242 16.95 10.15 -20.97
C ALA A 242 15.88 10.73 -21.90
N THR A 243 16.05 11.98 -22.24
CA THR A 243 15.26 12.67 -23.27
C THR A 243 16.21 13.17 -24.35
N PHE A 244 15.90 12.91 -25.62
CA PHE A 244 16.71 13.33 -26.73
C PHE A 244 15.99 14.34 -27.59
N ARG A 245 16.72 15.31 -28.12
CA ARG A 245 16.25 16.32 -29.05
C ARG A 245 17.22 16.46 -30.21
N ARG A 246 16.69 16.52 -31.41
CA ARG A 246 17.48 16.84 -32.60
C ARG A 246 17.65 18.36 -32.71
N VAL A 247 18.86 18.83 -32.95
CA VAL A 247 19.17 20.24 -33.26
C VAL A 247 20.11 20.27 -34.46
N GLY A 248 19.55 20.55 -35.64
CA GLY A 248 20.31 20.45 -36.90
C GLY A 248 20.83 19.02 -37.11
N ASP A 249 22.16 18.88 -37.22
CA ASP A 249 22.85 17.60 -37.41
C ASP A 249 23.40 16.99 -36.09
N GLN A 250 22.85 17.42 -34.99
CA GLN A 250 23.22 16.95 -33.65
C GLN A 250 22.03 16.34 -32.91
N LEU A 251 22.29 15.28 -32.15
CA LEU A 251 21.37 14.71 -31.14
C LEU A 251 21.84 15.15 -29.76
N GLN A 252 21.04 15.93 -29.10
CA GLN A 252 21.27 16.38 -27.73
C GLN A 252 20.56 15.46 -26.76
N GLU A 253 21.28 14.95 -25.74
CA GLU A 253 20.76 14.15 -24.64
C GLU A 253 20.55 15.02 -23.41
N PHE A 254 19.42 14.86 -22.74
CA PHE A 254 19.09 15.44 -21.44
C PHE A 254 18.78 14.29 -20.50
N LEU A 255 19.73 13.97 -19.62
CA LEU A 255 19.55 12.91 -18.63
C LEU A 255 18.91 13.45 -17.37
N ASP A 256 17.83 12.83 -16.93
CA ASP A 256 17.22 13.09 -15.63
C ASP A 256 18.09 12.44 -14.53
N THR A 257 18.88 13.24 -13.86
CA THR A 257 19.74 12.84 -12.75
C THR A 257 19.06 13.00 -11.38
N GLY A 258 17.77 13.35 -11.36
CA GLY A 258 17.00 13.68 -10.15
C GLY A 258 16.86 15.18 -9.91
N ASP A 259 17.69 16.00 -10.52
CA ASP A 259 17.66 17.47 -10.43
C ASP A 259 16.50 18.01 -11.28
N ILE A 260 15.26 17.85 -10.83
CA ILE A 260 14.05 18.16 -11.59
C ILE A 260 13.25 19.25 -10.90
N SER A 261 12.87 20.26 -11.67
CA SER A 261 11.90 21.27 -11.25
C SER A 261 10.46 20.79 -11.43
N LEU A 262 9.60 21.10 -10.46
CA LEU A 262 8.17 20.88 -10.53
C LEU A 262 7.43 22.23 -10.43
N SER A 263 6.50 22.52 -11.29
CA SER A 263 5.69 23.73 -11.20
C SER A 263 4.21 23.41 -11.32
N ALA A 264 3.45 23.84 -10.33
CA ALA A 264 1.99 23.83 -10.35
C ALA A 264 1.49 25.17 -10.88
N ARG A 265 0.54 25.16 -11.82
CA ARG A 265 -0.03 26.38 -12.42
C ARG A 265 -1.55 26.32 -12.40
N ASP A 266 -2.16 27.23 -11.64
CA ASP A 266 -3.61 27.44 -11.51
C ASP A 266 -4.41 26.16 -11.28
N LEU A 267 -3.85 25.22 -10.48
CA LEU A 267 -4.49 23.95 -10.23
C LEU A 267 -5.84 24.13 -9.56
N THR A 268 -6.88 23.73 -10.23
CA THR A 268 -8.26 23.79 -9.76
C THR A 268 -8.87 22.40 -9.79
N VAL A 269 -9.47 21.97 -8.68
CA VAL A 269 -10.22 20.72 -8.60
C VAL A 269 -11.62 21.02 -8.12
N GLN A 270 -12.59 20.77 -9.00
CA GLN A 270 -14.00 20.93 -8.72
C GLN A 270 -14.74 19.61 -8.88
N LEU A 271 -15.53 19.23 -7.88
CA LEU A 271 -16.36 18.03 -7.91
C LEU A 271 -17.65 18.24 -8.71
N PRO A 272 -18.25 17.16 -9.26
CA PRO A 272 -19.64 17.21 -9.73
C PRO A 272 -20.54 17.73 -8.58
N GLY A 273 -21.27 18.82 -8.82
CA GLY A 273 -22.05 19.52 -7.77
C GLY A 273 -21.44 20.84 -7.31
N GLY A 274 -20.33 21.29 -7.93
CA GLY A 274 -19.81 22.65 -7.76
C GLY A 274 -18.84 22.86 -6.59
N LYS A 275 -18.66 21.88 -5.71
CA LYS A 275 -17.72 21.98 -4.57
C LYS A 275 -16.28 22.06 -5.06
N VAL A 276 -15.60 23.16 -4.73
CA VAL A 276 -14.18 23.37 -5.04
C VAL A 276 -13.32 22.77 -3.93
N LEU A 277 -12.36 21.88 -4.30
CA LEU A 277 -11.39 21.27 -3.40
C LEU A 277 -10.01 21.92 -3.49
N LEU A 278 -9.65 22.46 -4.68
CA LEU A 278 -8.46 23.28 -4.90
C LEU A 278 -8.86 24.49 -5.73
N ASP A 279 -8.43 25.68 -5.32
CA ASP A 279 -8.75 26.94 -5.98
C ASP A 279 -7.46 27.64 -6.46
N ARG A 280 -7.13 27.46 -7.75
CA ARG A 280 -6.02 28.11 -8.46
C ARG A 280 -4.68 28.06 -7.70
N VAL A 281 -4.31 26.87 -7.27
CA VAL A 281 -3.06 26.63 -6.56
C VAL A 281 -1.90 26.72 -7.54
N SER A 282 -0.98 27.70 -7.30
CA SER A 282 0.21 27.92 -8.14
C SER A 282 1.43 28.07 -7.26
N PHE A 283 2.48 27.27 -7.53
CA PHE A 283 3.79 27.40 -6.88
C PHE A 283 4.88 26.72 -7.71
N PRO A 284 6.11 27.28 -7.72
CA PRO A 284 7.29 26.62 -8.26
C PRO A 284 7.97 25.78 -7.19
N LEU A 285 8.57 24.66 -7.58
CA LEU A 285 9.41 23.85 -6.72
C LEU A 285 10.71 23.56 -7.47
N GLY A 286 11.82 23.98 -6.88
CA GLY A 286 13.16 23.76 -7.43
C GLY A 286 13.64 22.33 -7.26
N GLU A 287 14.84 22.10 -7.80
CA GLU A 287 15.56 20.84 -7.73
C GLU A 287 16.00 20.54 -6.29
N ARG A 288 16.18 19.23 -5.94
CA ARG A 288 16.75 18.77 -4.66
C ARG A 288 16.14 19.42 -3.43
N CYS A 289 14.82 19.46 -3.39
CA CYS A 289 14.06 20.18 -2.39
C CYS A 289 13.13 19.26 -1.61
N LEU A 290 13.13 19.38 -0.28
CA LEU A 290 12.11 18.79 0.57
C LEU A 290 10.99 19.80 0.78
N LEU A 291 9.83 19.55 0.15
CA LEU A 291 8.62 20.34 0.36
C LEU A 291 7.71 19.67 1.39
N GLY A 292 7.42 20.37 2.49
CA GLY A 292 6.36 20.04 3.42
C GLY A 292 5.03 20.63 2.98
N VAL A 293 3.97 19.83 2.82
CA VAL A 293 2.60 20.30 2.56
C VAL A 293 1.78 20.12 3.81
N ILE A 294 1.36 21.21 4.41
CA ILE A 294 0.64 21.25 5.69
C ILE A 294 -0.69 22.02 5.57
N GLY A 295 -1.56 21.85 6.54
CA GLY A 295 -2.85 22.55 6.62
C GLY A 295 -3.89 21.74 7.40
N PRO A 296 -4.99 22.36 7.83
CA PRO A 296 -6.04 21.68 8.58
C PRO A 296 -6.69 20.53 7.81
N SER A 297 -7.46 19.72 8.50
CA SER A 297 -8.21 18.63 7.88
C SER A 297 -9.19 19.21 6.84
N GLY A 298 -9.27 18.58 5.68
CA GLY A 298 -10.14 19.05 4.60
C GLY A 298 -9.60 20.25 3.77
N ALA A 299 -8.38 20.72 4.03
CA ALA A 299 -7.75 21.80 3.26
C ALA A 299 -7.36 21.43 1.82
N GLY A 300 -7.54 20.18 1.38
CA GLY A 300 -7.26 19.74 0.02
C GLY A 300 -5.87 19.11 -0.18
N LYS A 301 -5.13 18.77 0.86
CA LYS A 301 -3.76 18.21 0.78
C LYS A 301 -3.66 16.95 -0.08
N SER A 302 -4.47 15.93 0.20
CA SER A 302 -4.46 14.68 -0.59
C SER A 302 -5.01 14.88 -2.02
N THR A 303 -5.90 15.87 -2.20
CA THR A 303 -6.37 16.28 -3.55
C THR A 303 -5.23 16.91 -4.34
N LEU A 304 -4.43 17.77 -3.70
CA LEU A 304 -3.24 18.35 -4.31
C LEU A 304 -2.23 17.27 -4.68
N LEU A 305 -1.97 16.32 -3.78
CA LEU A 305 -1.09 15.19 -4.02
C LEU A 305 -1.54 14.39 -5.25
N GLY A 306 -2.84 14.08 -5.35
CA GLY A 306 -3.42 13.40 -6.50
C GLY A 306 -3.25 14.17 -7.82
N ALA A 307 -3.38 15.51 -7.78
CA ALA A 307 -3.17 16.36 -8.93
C ALA A 307 -1.68 16.43 -9.34
N LEU A 308 -0.76 16.63 -8.38
CA LEU A 308 0.67 16.72 -8.64
C LEU A 308 1.27 15.41 -9.16
N THR A 309 0.75 14.26 -8.71
CA THR A 309 1.18 12.93 -9.21
C THR A 309 0.54 12.54 -10.53
N GLY A 310 -0.51 13.25 -10.97
CA GLY A 310 -1.28 12.90 -12.16
C GLY A 310 -2.18 11.66 -12.01
N ILE A 311 -2.29 11.09 -10.81
CA ILE A 311 -3.19 9.96 -10.54
C ILE A 311 -4.65 10.41 -10.58
N ALA A 312 -4.93 11.59 -10.01
CA ALA A 312 -6.21 12.27 -10.07
C ALA A 312 -5.99 13.69 -10.63
N PRO A 313 -5.90 13.86 -11.98
CA PRO A 313 -5.59 15.14 -12.61
C PRO A 313 -6.56 16.23 -12.20
N ALA A 314 -6.05 17.46 -12.06
CA ALA A 314 -6.86 18.64 -11.77
C ALA A 314 -7.89 18.87 -12.88
N THR A 315 -9.04 19.49 -12.54
CA THR A 315 -10.07 19.84 -13.52
C THR A 315 -9.68 21.06 -14.36
N GLY A 316 -8.79 21.91 -13.83
CA GLY A 316 -8.19 23.05 -14.50
C GLY A 316 -6.75 23.28 -14.07
N GLY A 317 -5.99 24.01 -14.89
CA GLY A 317 -4.56 24.25 -14.66
C GLY A 317 -3.66 23.12 -15.19
N SER A 318 -2.36 23.19 -14.88
CA SER A 318 -1.36 22.22 -15.34
C SER A 318 -0.26 22.01 -14.31
N VAL A 319 0.35 20.83 -14.35
CA VAL A 319 1.58 20.49 -13.62
C VAL A 319 2.70 20.34 -14.63
N LEU A 320 3.77 21.09 -14.44
CA LEU A 320 4.94 21.03 -15.30
C LEU A 320 6.06 20.26 -14.57
N TYR A 321 6.55 19.24 -15.22
CA TYR A 321 7.71 18.44 -14.84
C TYR A 321 8.87 18.84 -15.76
N ASP A 322 9.84 19.53 -15.25
CA ASP A 322 10.96 20.09 -16.02
C ASP A 322 10.48 20.83 -17.28
N GLY A 323 9.49 21.72 -17.12
CA GLY A 323 8.85 22.46 -18.20
C GLY A 323 7.87 21.67 -19.07
N ARG A 324 7.75 20.36 -18.92
CA ARG A 324 6.85 19.48 -19.69
C ARG A 324 5.53 19.27 -18.96
N ASP A 325 4.41 19.35 -19.67
CA ASP A 325 3.09 19.09 -19.12
C ASP A 325 2.96 17.61 -18.69
N LEU A 326 2.84 17.38 -17.38
CA LEU A 326 2.73 16.05 -16.79
C LEU A 326 1.51 15.29 -17.31
N TYR A 327 0.38 15.96 -17.44
CA TYR A 327 -0.88 15.29 -17.83
C TYR A 327 -0.86 14.83 -19.29
N LYS A 328 -0.22 15.62 -20.17
CA LYS A 328 -0.04 15.26 -21.58
C LYS A 328 1.00 14.15 -21.75
N SER A 329 2.06 14.18 -20.97
CA SER A 329 3.18 13.22 -21.03
C SER A 329 3.11 12.14 -19.94
N TYR A 330 1.94 11.91 -19.33
CA TYR A 330 1.79 11.05 -18.16
C TYR A 330 2.27 9.61 -18.40
N ALA A 331 2.05 9.06 -19.59
CA ALA A 331 2.48 7.71 -19.93
C ALA A 331 3.99 7.50 -19.77
N GLU A 332 4.79 8.49 -20.10
CA GLU A 332 6.24 8.51 -19.97
C GLU A 332 6.67 8.91 -18.54
N LEU A 333 6.19 10.06 -18.06
CA LEU A 333 6.69 10.70 -16.83
C LEU A 333 6.31 9.95 -15.54
N ARG A 334 5.24 9.16 -15.56
CA ARG A 334 4.81 8.36 -14.40
C ARG A 334 5.88 7.41 -13.87
N HIS A 335 6.84 6.98 -14.72
CA HIS A 335 7.93 6.09 -14.31
C HIS A 335 9.03 6.81 -13.51
N ARG A 336 8.99 8.16 -13.52
CA ARG A 336 9.91 9.04 -12.79
C ARG A 336 9.32 9.54 -11.47
N ILE A 337 8.07 9.16 -11.17
CA ILE A 337 7.31 9.57 -9.98
C ILE A 337 7.12 8.36 -9.08
N GLY A 338 7.55 8.47 -7.82
CA GLY A 338 7.24 7.55 -6.74
C GLY A 338 6.13 8.12 -5.86
N LEU A 339 5.17 7.29 -5.45
CA LEU A 339 4.12 7.67 -4.50
C LEU A 339 4.03 6.67 -3.37
N VAL A 340 4.27 7.15 -2.16
CA VAL A 340 4.10 6.41 -0.91
C VAL A 340 2.80 6.85 -0.24
N PRO A 341 1.78 6.00 -0.18
CA PRO A 341 0.49 6.35 0.42
C PRO A 341 0.53 6.33 1.95
N GLN A 342 -0.51 6.92 2.55
CA GLN A 342 -0.68 6.98 4.00
C GLN A 342 -0.73 5.59 4.65
N GLU A 343 -1.50 4.67 4.06
CA GLU A 343 -1.58 3.29 4.56
C GLU A 343 -0.37 2.44 4.15
N ASN A 344 0.01 1.48 5.00
CA ASN A 344 1.05 0.53 4.68
C ASN A 344 0.54 -0.52 3.68
N ILE A 345 0.83 -0.30 2.39
CA ILE A 345 0.39 -1.19 1.30
C ILE A 345 1.45 -2.26 1.07
N LEU A 346 1.45 -3.31 1.92
CA LEU A 346 2.44 -4.39 1.90
C LEU A 346 1.76 -5.76 1.95
N HIS A 347 2.40 -6.78 1.35
CA HIS A 347 2.07 -8.18 1.63
C HIS A 347 2.71 -8.59 2.95
N THR A 348 1.93 -8.57 4.02
CA THR A 348 2.38 -8.81 5.40
C THR A 348 3.03 -10.17 5.61
N GLN A 349 2.72 -11.15 4.78
CA GLN A 349 3.23 -12.53 4.82
C GLN A 349 4.65 -12.66 4.24
N LEU A 350 5.07 -11.73 3.38
CA LEU A 350 6.38 -11.79 2.73
C LEU A 350 7.48 -11.15 3.59
N THR A 351 8.72 -11.59 3.41
CA THR A 351 9.89 -10.87 3.94
C THR A 351 10.16 -9.62 3.10
N VAL A 352 10.83 -8.62 3.69
CA VAL A 352 11.18 -7.37 3.01
C VAL A 352 11.89 -7.63 1.68
N ARG A 353 12.92 -8.48 1.68
CA ARG A 353 13.68 -8.86 0.49
C ARG A 353 12.80 -9.52 -0.58
N ARG A 354 11.86 -10.39 -0.18
CA ARG A 354 10.94 -11.03 -1.12
C ARG A 354 9.94 -10.03 -1.72
N ALA A 355 9.42 -9.11 -0.91
CA ALA A 355 8.52 -8.05 -1.39
C ALA A 355 9.21 -7.17 -2.44
N LEU A 356 10.43 -6.68 -2.14
CA LEU A 356 11.25 -5.90 -3.06
C LEU A 356 11.62 -6.69 -4.33
N LYS A 357 11.92 -7.99 -4.21
CA LYS A 357 12.23 -8.85 -5.36
C LYS A 357 11.04 -8.94 -6.34
N PHE A 358 9.84 -9.21 -5.85
CA PHE A 358 8.66 -9.28 -6.71
C PHE A 358 8.32 -7.92 -7.33
N ALA A 359 8.49 -6.82 -6.58
CA ALA A 359 8.31 -5.47 -7.11
C ALA A 359 9.33 -5.15 -8.21
N ALA A 360 10.60 -5.52 -8.03
CA ALA A 360 11.65 -5.38 -9.04
C ALA A 360 11.37 -6.22 -10.31
N GLU A 361 10.88 -7.48 -10.15
CA GLU A 361 10.51 -8.33 -11.29
C GLU A 361 9.35 -7.76 -12.12
N LEU A 362 8.47 -6.94 -11.50
CA LEU A 362 7.35 -6.30 -12.21
C LEU A 362 7.71 -4.97 -12.88
N ARG A 363 8.71 -4.26 -12.33
CA ARG A 363 9.05 -2.89 -12.75
C ARG A 363 10.23 -2.84 -13.73
N PHE A 364 11.15 -3.81 -13.64
CA PHE A 364 12.34 -3.84 -14.51
C PHE A 364 12.15 -4.70 -15.75
N PRO A 365 12.86 -4.38 -16.85
CA PRO A 365 12.90 -5.18 -18.06
C PRO A 365 13.26 -6.66 -17.80
N ARG A 366 12.81 -7.54 -18.68
CA ARG A 366 13.12 -8.99 -18.61
C ARG A 366 14.60 -9.29 -18.76
N ASP A 367 15.31 -8.48 -19.52
CA ASP A 367 16.73 -8.57 -19.80
C ASP A 367 17.60 -8.12 -18.62
N THR A 368 17.00 -7.57 -17.56
CA THR A 368 17.69 -7.25 -16.32
C THR A 368 18.02 -8.55 -15.58
N SER A 369 19.31 -8.80 -15.34
CA SER A 369 19.80 -10.01 -14.69
C SER A 369 19.35 -10.12 -13.23
N LYS A 370 19.39 -11.33 -12.69
CA LYS A 370 19.10 -11.56 -11.27
C LYS A 370 20.10 -10.80 -10.36
N HIS A 371 21.35 -10.69 -10.81
CA HIS A 371 22.43 -9.99 -10.08
C HIS A 371 22.18 -8.48 -10.04
N GLU A 372 21.85 -7.84 -11.16
CA GLU A 372 21.52 -6.41 -11.22
C GLU A 372 20.33 -6.08 -10.32
N ARG A 373 19.26 -6.89 -10.37
CA ARG A 373 18.11 -6.70 -9.48
C ARG A 373 18.46 -6.86 -8.00
N LYS A 374 19.30 -7.88 -7.67
CA LYS A 374 19.74 -8.10 -6.28
C LYS A 374 20.57 -6.91 -5.79
N ARG A 375 21.54 -6.45 -6.59
CA ARG A 375 22.37 -5.29 -6.26
C ARG A 375 21.50 -4.05 -5.98
N ARG A 376 20.51 -3.76 -6.84
CA ARG A 376 19.60 -2.62 -6.62
C ARG A 376 18.77 -2.76 -5.35
N ILE A 377 18.29 -3.96 -5.03
CA ILE A 377 17.56 -4.22 -3.79
C ILE A 377 18.48 -3.98 -2.57
N ASP A 378 19.71 -4.48 -2.61
CA ASP A 378 20.68 -4.30 -1.52
C ASP A 378 21.08 -2.82 -1.35
N GLU A 379 21.22 -2.05 -2.44
CA GLU A 379 21.41 -0.59 -2.41
C GLU A 379 20.25 0.11 -1.68
N VAL A 380 19.01 -0.16 -2.09
CA VAL A 380 17.81 0.46 -1.48
C VAL A 380 17.64 0.07 -0.01
N LEU A 381 17.97 -1.17 0.35
CA LEU A 381 17.96 -1.60 1.75
C LEU A 381 19.01 -0.85 2.59
N GLY A 382 20.16 -0.54 2.00
CA GLY A 382 21.20 0.29 2.61
C GLY A 382 20.73 1.75 2.77
N GLU A 383 20.23 2.38 1.69
CA GLU A 383 19.71 3.76 1.67
C GLU A 383 18.68 4.01 2.80
N LEU A 384 17.90 2.98 3.17
CA LEU A 384 16.81 3.10 4.16
C LEU A 384 17.10 2.42 5.51
N ALA A 385 18.36 2.02 5.76
CA ALA A 385 18.77 1.30 6.98
C ALA A 385 17.90 0.07 7.29
N LEU A 386 17.52 -0.71 6.24
CA LEU A 386 16.69 -1.91 6.34
C LEU A 386 17.48 -3.21 6.15
N THR A 387 18.81 -3.15 6.00
CA THR A 387 19.66 -4.32 5.70
C THR A 387 19.53 -5.41 6.77
N ALA A 388 19.52 -5.05 8.05
CA ALA A 388 19.35 -5.99 9.17
C ALA A 388 17.96 -6.67 9.19
N HIS A 389 16.95 -6.04 8.59
CA HIS A 389 15.56 -6.53 8.55
C HIS A 389 15.17 -7.15 7.21
N ALA A 390 16.13 -7.33 6.28
CA ALA A 390 15.87 -7.80 4.93
C ALA A 390 15.08 -9.13 4.85
N ASP A 391 15.37 -10.06 5.76
CA ASP A 391 14.74 -11.38 5.81
C ASP A 391 13.65 -11.48 6.89
N THR A 392 13.31 -10.37 7.56
CA THR A 392 12.18 -10.29 8.50
C THR A 392 10.87 -10.19 7.72
N LYS A 393 9.81 -10.88 8.19
CA LYS A 393 8.44 -10.73 7.65
C LYS A 393 7.96 -9.30 7.87
N THR A 394 7.31 -8.71 6.87
CA THR A 394 6.82 -7.32 6.97
C THR A 394 5.78 -7.13 8.08
N ALA A 395 5.03 -8.17 8.45
CA ALA A 395 4.13 -8.16 9.61
C ALA A 395 4.84 -7.99 10.96
N ALA A 396 6.11 -8.40 11.06
CA ALA A 396 6.87 -8.35 12.32
C ALA A 396 7.71 -7.06 12.47
N LEU A 397 7.60 -6.15 11.52
CA LEU A 397 8.30 -4.86 11.54
C LEU A 397 7.52 -3.82 12.36
N SER A 398 8.23 -2.89 12.99
CA SER A 398 7.61 -1.69 13.58
C SER A 398 6.94 -0.82 12.53
N GLY A 399 6.00 0.06 12.93
CA GLY A 399 5.30 0.97 12.02
C GLY A 399 6.26 1.80 11.16
N GLY A 400 7.31 2.37 11.75
CA GLY A 400 8.33 3.14 11.04
C GLY A 400 9.14 2.28 10.06
N GLN A 401 9.50 1.04 10.42
CA GLN A 401 10.16 0.12 9.50
C GLN A 401 9.25 -0.26 8.32
N GLN A 402 7.95 -0.50 8.56
CA GLN A 402 6.99 -0.75 7.48
C GLN A 402 6.86 0.45 6.55
N LYS A 403 6.85 1.68 7.06
CA LYS A 403 6.87 2.90 6.24
C LYS A 403 8.12 2.96 5.38
N ARG A 404 9.30 2.70 5.95
CA ARG A 404 10.55 2.62 5.17
C ARG A 404 10.52 1.55 4.08
N VAL A 405 9.89 0.39 4.32
CA VAL A 405 9.67 -0.62 3.27
C VAL A 405 8.77 -0.11 2.14
N ASN A 406 7.71 0.67 2.45
CA ASN A 406 6.90 1.30 1.42
C ASN A 406 7.71 2.29 0.57
N VAL A 407 8.57 3.10 1.20
CA VAL A 407 9.51 3.98 0.50
C VAL A 407 10.48 3.15 -0.36
N ALA A 408 11.04 2.05 0.18
CA ALA A 408 11.94 1.16 -0.53
C ALA A 408 11.34 0.62 -1.84
N LEU A 409 10.07 0.26 -1.82
CA LEU A 409 9.35 -0.22 -3.01
C LEU A 409 9.32 0.84 -4.12
N GLU A 410 9.17 2.11 -3.78
CA GLU A 410 9.16 3.20 -4.77
C GLU A 410 10.58 3.57 -5.22
N LEU A 411 11.58 3.54 -4.32
CA LEU A 411 12.97 3.86 -4.65
C LEU A 411 13.66 2.85 -5.59
N LEU A 412 13.09 1.64 -5.79
CA LEU A 412 13.63 0.65 -6.73
C LEU A 412 13.91 1.26 -8.12
N THR A 413 13.00 2.08 -8.63
CA THR A 413 13.06 2.68 -9.97
C THR A 413 13.81 4.02 -10.02
N LYS A 414 14.45 4.44 -8.93
CA LYS A 414 15.15 5.73 -8.83
C LYS A 414 14.28 6.91 -9.30
N PRO A 415 13.10 7.13 -8.68
CA PRO A 415 12.25 8.25 -9.10
C PRO A 415 12.94 9.58 -8.81
N SER A 416 12.77 10.55 -9.70
CA SER A 416 13.27 11.93 -9.51
C SER A 416 12.36 12.75 -8.61
N LEU A 417 11.05 12.43 -8.62
CA LEU A 417 10.05 13.00 -7.73
C LEU A 417 9.49 11.91 -6.81
N LEU A 418 9.54 12.16 -5.50
CA LEU A 418 8.99 11.27 -4.49
C LEU A 418 7.89 11.98 -3.69
N PHE A 419 6.70 11.46 -3.73
CA PHE A 419 5.56 11.96 -2.99
C PHE A 419 5.22 11.02 -1.84
N LEU A 420 5.01 11.58 -0.63
CA LEU A 420 4.65 10.83 0.57
C LEU A 420 3.40 11.44 1.21
N ASP A 421 2.39 10.62 1.42
CA ASP A 421 1.17 11.01 2.11
C ASP A 421 1.24 10.53 3.56
N GLU A 422 1.39 11.46 4.48
CA GLU A 422 1.51 11.25 5.92
C GLU A 422 2.48 10.11 6.32
N PRO A 423 3.76 10.18 5.91
CA PRO A 423 4.71 9.07 6.14
C PRO A 423 5.00 8.82 7.62
N THR A 424 4.71 9.77 8.49
CA THR A 424 4.98 9.73 9.93
C THR A 424 3.72 9.52 10.77
N SER A 425 2.55 9.37 10.15
CA SER A 425 1.29 9.14 10.86
C SER A 425 1.33 7.88 11.72
N GLY A 426 0.99 8.02 13.01
CA GLY A 426 0.97 6.91 13.97
C GLY A 426 2.35 6.47 14.47
N LEU A 427 3.41 7.25 14.23
CA LEU A 427 4.74 7.04 14.78
C LEU A 427 4.94 7.87 16.06
N ASP A 428 5.81 7.39 16.95
CA ASP A 428 6.29 8.18 18.08
C ASP A 428 7.18 9.34 17.60
N PRO A 429 7.37 10.40 18.43
CA PRO A 429 8.11 11.60 18.03
C PRO A 429 9.56 11.34 17.58
N GLY A 430 10.23 10.33 18.13
CA GLY A 430 11.60 9.99 17.75
C GLY A 430 11.67 9.34 16.37
N LEU A 431 10.74 8.45 16.07
CA LEU A 431 10.61 7.83 14.75
C LEU A 431 10.11 8.84 13.70
N ASP A 432 9.20 9.75 14.05
CA ASP A 432 8.76 10.87 13.19
C ASP A 432 9.97 11.69 12.74
N LYS A 433 10.82 12.11 13.68
CA LYS A 433 12.06 12.86 13.38
C LYS A 433 12.99 12.06 12.45
N SER A 434 13.26 10.78 12.77
CA SER A 434 14.15 9.94 11.97
C SER A 434 13.64 9.74 10.53
N VAL A 435 12.33 9.62 10.33
CA VAL A 435 11.74 9.52 8.98
C VAL A 435 11.88 10.84 8.23
N MET A 436 11.65 12.00 8.88
CA MET A 436 11.78 13.31 8.25
C MET A 436 13.24 13.63 7.89
N GLU A 437 14.20 13.31 8.78
CA GLU A 437 15.64 13.42 8.49
C GLU A 437 16.02 12.59 7.26
N GLN A 438 15.57 11.34 7.18
CA GLN A 438 15.80 10.47 6.02
C GLN A 438 15.18 11.03 4.73
N MET A 439 14.00 11.68 4.81
CA MET A 439 13.40 12.33 3.63
C MET A 439 14.21 13.55 3.20
N ALA A 440 14.79 14.31 4.14
CA ALA A 440 15.69 15.42 3.85
C ALA A 440 16.99 14.93 3.18
N GLU A 441 17.59 13.85 3.70
CA GLU A 441 18.75 13.21 3.06
C GLU A 441 18.43 12.78 1.62
N LEU A 442 17.31 12.09 1.41
CA LEU A 442 16.88 11.66 0.06
C LEU A 442 16.66 12.85 -0.90
N ALA A 443 16.21 14.00 -0.38
CA ALA A 443 16.06 15.21 -1.19
C ALA A 443 17.42 15.79 -1.57
N HIS A 444 18.33 15.93 -0.62
CA HIS A 444 19.65 16.49 -0.85
C HIS A 444 20.56 15.59 -1.69
N ASP A 445 20.30 14.28 -1.70
CA ASP A 445 20.98 13.29 -2.56
C ASP A 445 20.52 13.32 -4.03
N GLY A 446 19.86 14.38 -4.47
CA GLY A 446 19.50 14.58 -5.87
C GLY A 446 18.08 14.16 -6.23
N ARG A 447 17.11 14.29 -5.32
CA ARG A 447 15.68 14.06 -5.60
C ARG A 447 14.86 15.27 -5.15
N THR A 448 13.66 15.42 -5.72
CA THR A 448 12.67 16.34 -5.16
C THR A 448 11.64 15.53 -4.39
N VAL A 449 11.50 15.81 -3.09
CA VAL A 449 10.65 15.06 -2.16
C VAL A 449 9.52 15.96 -1.67
N ILE A 450 8.28 15.49 -1.79
CA ILE A 450 7.09 16.21 -1.34
C ILE A 450 6.40 15.37 -0.26
N VAL A 451 6.33 15.90 0.97
CA VAL A 451 5.74 15.24 2.13
C VAL A 451 4.48 15.98 2.55
N VAL A 452 3.33 15.31 2.47
CA VAL A 452 2.10 15.79 3.11
C VAL A 452 2.13 15.31 4.56
N THR A 453 2.01 16.23 5.53
CA THR A 453 2.00 15.88 6.95
C THR A 453 1.07 16.78 7.76
N HIS A 454 0.61 16.27 8.89
CA HIS A 454 -0.05 17.05 9.94
C HIS A 454 0.87 17.24 11.18
N SER A 455 2.03 16.56 11.21
CA SER A 455 3.03 16.74 12.26
C SER A 455 3.77 18.05 12.06
N VAL A 456 3.77 18.90 13.10
CA VAL A 456 4.41 20.22 13.06
C VAL A 456 5.81 20.24 13.67
N ALA A 457 6.20 19.14 14.35
CA ALA A 457 7.43 19.11 15.16
C ALA A 457 8.72 19.24 14.33
N ASN A 458 8.74 18.63 13.13
CA ASN A 458 9.94 18.48 12.31
C ASN A 458 9.91 19.29 11.01
N LEU A 459 9.03 20.30 10.91
CA LEU A 459 8.90 21.15 9.72
C LEU A 459 10.15 21.98 9.41
N HIS A 460 10.99 22.22 10.38
CA HIS A 460 12.27 22.92 10.21
C HIS A 460 13.27 22.17 9.32
N LEU A 461 13.06 20.85 9.12
CA LEU A 461 13.86 20.02 8.21
C LEU A 461 13.47 20.23 6.74
N CYS A 462 12.32 20.85 6.47
CA CYS A 462 11.87 21.13 5.11
C CYS A 462 12.56 22.37 4.54
N ASP A 463 12.97 22.32 3.27
CA ASP A 463 13.50 23.47 2.56
C ASP A 463 12.41 24.49 2.24
N ARG A 464 11.20 23.99 1.95
CA ARG A 464 10.00 24.78 1.65
C ARG A 464 8.78 24.20 2.35
N LEU A 465 7.85 25.06 2.71
CA LEU A 465 6.51 24.69 3.16
C LEU A 465 5.46 25.25 2.24
N LEU A 466 4.44 24.45 1.96
CA LEU A 466 3.20 24.86 1.34
C LEU A 466 2.07 24.71 2.36
N VAL A 467 1.52 25.83 2.81
CA VAL A 467 0.42 25.85 3.78
C VAL A 467 -0.89 26.05 3.05
N LEU A 468 -1.77 25.06 3.14
CA LEU A 468 -3.12 25.10 2.57
C LEU A 468 -4.14 25.40 3.66
N VAL A 469 -5.16 26.18 3.31
CA VAL A 469 -6.33 26.46 4.15
C VAL A 469 -7.61 25.92 3.52
N PRO A 470 -8.73 25.81 4.28
CA PRO A 470 -10.01 25.34 3.75
C PRO A 470 -10.41 26.05 2.47
N GLY A 471 -10.98 25.30 1.52
CA GLY A 471 -11.25 25.76 0.16
C GLY A 471 -10.08 25.57 -0.82
N GLY A 472 -9.00 24.90 -0.39
CA GLY A 472 -7.86 24.52 -1.25
C GLY A 472 -7.04 25.71 -1.72
N LYS A 473 -6.86 26.73 -0.87
CA LYS A 473 -6.13 27.96 -1.18
C LYS A 473 -4.77 27.97 -0.47
N ILE A 474 -3.78 28.63 -1.07
CA ILE A 474 -2.44 28.81 -0.48
C ILE A 474 -2.48 29.95 0.55
N ALA A 475 -2.13 29.66 1.81
CA ALA A 475 -1.92 30.64 2.85
C ALA A 475 -0.45 31.02 3.03
N PHE A 476 0.48 30.17 2.59
CA PHE A 476 1.91 30.47 2.56
C PHE A 476 2.65 29.46 1.68
N PHE A 477 3.70 29.91 1.00
CA PHE A 477 4.71 29.08 0.35
C PHE A 477 6.09 29.74 0.51
N GLY A 478 7.06 29.00 1.03
CA GLY A 478 8.42 29.49 1.29
C GLY A 478 9.15 28.71 2.38
N PRO A 479 10.32 29.16 2.83
CA PRO A 479 11.05 28.54 3.93
C PRO A 479 10.24 28.53 5.24
N PRO A 480 10.39 27.51 6.11
CA PRO A 480 9.64 27.40 7.37
C PRO A 480 9.77 28.63 8.29
N ALA A 481 10.97 29.19 8.41
CA ALA A 481 11.22 30.37 9.26
C ALA A 481 10.48 31.64 8.78
N ASP A 482 10.40 31.82 7.47
CA ASP A 482 9.64 32.93 6.87
C ASP A 482 8.13 32.75 7.01
N GLY A 483 7.66 31.48 7.06
CA GLY A 483 6.27 31.17 7.34
C GLY A 483 5.85 31.62 8.73
N LEU A 484 6.63 31.32 9.77
CA LEU A 484 6.36 31.77 11.14
C LEU A 484 6.35 33.31 11.25
N ARG A 485 7.26 33.99 10.54
CA ARG A 485 7.29 35.46 10.47
C ARG A 485 6.06 36.01 9.77
N HIS A 486 5.61 35.38 8.65
CA HIS A 486 4.43 35.78 7.92
C HIS A 486 3.15 35.71 8.76
N PHE A 487 2.99 34.64 9.53
CA PHE A 487 1.83 34.45 10.42
C PHE A 487 1.97 35.21 11.75
N GLY A 488 3.16 35.77 12.08
CA GLY A 488 3.42 36.44 13.34
C GLY A 488 3.27 35.54 14.55
N LYS A 489 3.64 34.25 14.42
CA LYS A 489 3.53 33.23 15.46
C LYS A 489 4.90 32.66 15.83
N LYS A 490 5.01 32.10 17.05
CA LYS A 490 6.26 31.54 17.56
C LYS A 490 6.51 30.13 17.02
N ASP A 491 5.46 29.37 16.85
CA ASP A 491 5.52 27.99 16.38
C ASP A 491 4.33 27.64 15.46
N TRP A 492 4.42 26.48 14.82
CA TRP A 492 3.41 26.00 13.87
C TRP A 492 2.12 25.55 14.56
N ALA A 493 2.15 25.16 15.84
CA ALA A 493 0.93 24.81 16.58
C ALA A 493 0.06 26.04 16.79
N GLU A 494 0.66 27.21 17.11
CA GLU A 494 -0.07 28.47 17.19
C GLU A 494 -0.67 28.89 15.84
N VAL A 495 0.01 28.61 14.72
CA VAL A 495 -0.52 28.88 13.37
C VAL A 495 -1.78 28.04 13.12
N PHE A 496 -1.75 26.74 13.46
CA PHE A 496 -2.92 25.88 13.29
C PHE A 496 -4.09 26.30 14.19
N GLN A 497 -3.81 26.67 15.45
CA GLN A 497 -4.82 27.23 16.36
C GLN A 497 -5.45 28.53 15.80
N ALA A 498 -4.63 29.36 15.13
CA ALA A 498 -5.15 30.57 14.49
C ALA A 498 -6.11 30.26 13.35
N PHE A 499 -5.84 29.22 12.53
CA PHE A 499 -6.77 28.77 11.48
C PHE A 499 -8.13 28.31 12.05
N GLU A 500 -8.11 27.68 13.22
CA GLU A 500 -9.34 27.22 13.89
C GLU A 500 -10.11 28.37 14.56
N ARG A 501 -9.40 29.31 15.21
CA ARG A 501 -10.00 30.45 15.92
C ARG A 501 -10.51 31.52 15.01
N GLU A 502 -9.93 31.70 13.83
CA GLU A 502 -10.23 32.78 12.89
C GLU A 502 -10.73 32.22 11.53
N PRO A 503 -11.83 31.41 11.48
CA PRO A 503 -12.25 30.74 10.25
C PRO A 503 -12.76 31.73 9.15
N GLY A 504 -13.10 32.95 9.54
CA GLY A 504 -13.53 34.00 8.60
C GLY A 504 -12.41 34.82 7.97
N ARG A 505 -11.15 34.62 8.41
CA ARG A 505 -10.01 35.38 7.92
C ARG A 505 -9.53 34.81 6.57
N ASP A 506 -9.36 35.68 5.58
CA ASP A 506 -8.87 35.28 4.25
C ASP A 506 -7.34 35.23 4.21
N TRP A 507 -6.77 34.20 4.84
CA TRP A 507 -5.33 33.93 4.89
C TRP A 507 -4.69 33.92 3.50
N ALA A 508 -5.40 33.43 2.49
CA ALA A 508 -4.89 33.35 1.14
C ALA A 508 -4.79 34.73 0.47
N ARG A 509 -5.71 35.63 0.76
CA ARG A 509 -5.66 37.02 0.28
C ARG A 509 -4.49 37.76 0.95
N GLU A 510 -4.31 37.59 2.26
CA GLU A 510 -3.20 38.20 3.00
C GLU A 510 -1.86 37.74 2.46
N TYR A 511 -1.70 36.43 2.20
CA TYR A 511 -0.48 35.91 1.60
C TYR A 511 -0.21 36.50 0.22
N ARG A 512 -1.22 36.58 -0.66
CA ARG A 512 -1.06 37.16 -2.02
C ARG A 512 -0.63 38.63 -2.01
N SER A 513 -1.00 39.40 -0.99
CA SER A 513 -0.57 40.78 -0.81
C SER A 513 0.76 40.94 -0.08
N SER A 514 1.36 39.85 0.38
CA SER A 514 2.60 39.88 1.16
C SER A 514 3.85 39.93 0.25
N PRO A 515 4.97 40.49 0.72
CA PRO A 515 6.24 40.46 -0.01
C PRO A 515 6.77 39.02 -0.23
N TYR A 516 6.34 38.07 0.59
CA TYR A 516 6.70 36.66 0.45
C TYR A 516 6.09 36.02 -0.80
N TYR A 517 4.84 36.37 -1.15
CA TYR A 517 4.22 35.89 -2.39
C TYR A 517 4.99 36.35 -3.62
N THR A 518 5.36 37.64 -3.66
CA THR A 518 6.18 38.19 -4.75
C THR A 518 7.53 37.49 -4.85
N ARG A 519 8.18 37.27 -3.68
CA ARG A 519 9.51 36.65 -3.62
C ARG A 519 9.52 35.17 -4.04
N TYR A 520 8.56 34.37 -3.56
CA TYR A 520 8.59 32.91 -3.68
C TYR A 520 7.68 32.34 -4.77
N ILE A 521 6.70 33.09 -5.26
CA ILE A 521 5.80 32.65 -6.33
C ILE A 521 5.91 33.53 -7.57
N ALA A 522 5.60 34.82 -7.45
CA ALA A 522 5.46 35.67 -8.64
C ALA A 522 6.77 35.77 -9.45
N ASN A 523 7.90 36.04 -8.78
CA ASN A 523 9.19 36.18 -9.45
C ASN A 523 9.70 34.86 -10.05
N GLU A 524 9.54 33.75 -9.32
CA GLU A 524 9.99 32.44 -9.79
C GLU A 524 9.12 31.88 -10.94
N MET A 525 7.82 32.20 -10.95
CA MET A 525 6.91 31.78 -12.02
C MET A 525 7.04 32.59 -13.31
N THR A 526 7.44 33.87 -13.22
CA THR A 526 7.63 34.75 -14.40
C THR A 526 8.84 34.30 -15.24
N GLY A 527 9.85 33.70 -14.64
CA GLY A 527 11.04 33.17 -15.33
C GLY A 527 10.82 31.87 -16.11
N ALA A 528 9.68 31.22 -15.98
CA ALA A 528 9.42 29.87 -16.47
C ALA A 528 8.59 29.83 -17.79
N LEU A 529 8.56 30.89 -18.56
CA LEU A 529 7.85 30.97 -19.85
C LEU A 529 8.71 30.45 -21.03
N ALA A 530 8.99 29.14 -21.05
CA ALA A 530 9.27 28.51 -22.34
C ALA A 530 7.92 28.07 -22.93
N PRO A 531 7.62 28.43 -24.21
CA PRO A 531 6.37 27.99 -24.84
C PRO A 531 6.32 26.46 -24.87
N PRO A 532 5.15 25.84 -24.62
CA PRO A 532 5.01 24.41 -24.78
C PRO A 532 5.34 24.04 -26.22
N VAL A 533 6.30 23.13 -26.38
CA VAL A 533 6.62 22.57 -27.69
C VAL A 533 5.36 21.82 -28.16
N ALA A 534 4.68 22.37 -29.13
CA ALA A 534 3.49 21.78 -29.72
C ALA A 534 3.94 20.62 -30.63
N GLY A 535 4.20 19.48 -30.02
CA GLY A 535 4.58 18.27 -30.74
C GLY A 535 3.39 17.66 -31.48
N ARG A 536 3.67 17.14 -32.67
CA ARG A 536 2.74 16.38 -33.49
C ARG A 536 2.27 15.14 -32.73
N GLN A 537 0.97 14.81 -32.72
CA GLN A 537 0.47 13.56 -32.12
C GLN A 537 1.02 12.36 -32.90
N ALA A 538 1.79 11.54 -32.23
CA ALA A 538 2.31 10.30 -32.79
C ALA A 538 1.22 9.19 -32.83
N PRO A 539 1.28 8.22 -33.75
CA PRO A 539 0.36 7.08 -33.79
C PRO A 539 0.41 6.27 -32.49
N LYS A 540 -0.75 5.90 -31.97
CA LYS A 540 -0.89 5.19 -30.71
C LYS A 540 -0.26 3.78 -30.80
N ALA A 541 0.75 3.49 -30.01
CA ALA A 541 1.40 2.19 -29.98
C ALA A 541 0.48 1.08 -29.45
N PRO A 542 0.64 -0.17 -29.92
CA PRO A 542 -0.07 -1.33 -29.34
C PRO A 542 0.31 -1.53 -27.87
N ALA A 543 -0.62 -2.10 -27.09
CA ALA A 543 -0.39 -2.40 -25.68
C ALA A 543 0.80 -3.36 -25.48
N ALA A 544 1.64 -3.09 -24.51
CA ALA A 544 2.85 -3.86 -24.22
C ALA A 544 2.65 -5.36 -24.14
N ARG A 545 3.49 -6.14 -24.82
CA ARG A 545 3.46 -7.63 -24.93
C ARG A 545 3.87 -8.40 -23.65
N ASN A 546 4.10 -7.73 -22.52
CA ASN A 546 4.67 -8.33 -21.29
C ASN A 546 3.70 -9.16 -20.42
N ARG A 547 2.52 -9.56 -20.95
CA ARG A 547 1.47 -10.24 -20.16
C ARG A 547 1.92 -11.55 -19.52
N LEU A 548 2.70 -12.36 -20.22
CA LEU A 548 3.13 -13.69 -19.75
C LEU A 548 4.17 -13.60 -18.60
N SER A 549 5.08 -12.63 -18.66
CA SER A 549 6.05 -12.40 -17.57
C SER A 549 5.37 -11.94 -16.29
N HIS A 550 4.44 -10.97 -16.41
CA HIS A 550 3.66 -10.51 -15.28
C HIS A 550 2.85 -11.65 -14.68
N LEU A 551 2.21 -12.51 -15.52
CA LEU A 551 1.48 -13.68 -15.07
C LEU A 551 2.36 -14.64 -14.25
N ARG A 552 3.55 -14.99 -14.76
CA ARG A 552 4.48 -15.88 -14.06
C ARG A 552 4.94 -15.30 -12.71
N THR A 553 5.26 -14.01 -12.65
CA THR A 553 5.66 -13.33 -11.41
C THR A 553 4.50 -13.27 -10.42
N MET A 554 3.28 -12.98 -10.90
CA MET A 554 2.07 -12.96 -10.06
C MET A 554 1.76 -14.33 -9.45
N ILE A 555 1.82 -15.41 -10.26
CA ILE A 555 1.62 -16.79 -9.77
C ILE A 555 2.65 -17.12 -8.67
N ARG A 556 3.95 -16.87 -8.94
CA ARG A 556 5.01 -17.13 -7.95
C ARG A 556 4.86 -16.32 -6.67
N ARG A 557 4.47 -15.04 -6.78
CA ARG A 557 4.21 -14.18 -5.63
C ARG A 557 3.02 -14.70 -4.84
N TYR A 558 1.93 -15.02 -5.51
CA TYR A 558 0.72 -15.51 -4.85
C TYR A 558 0.95 -16.86 -4.14
N LEU A 559 1.64 -17.79 -4.77
CA LEU A 559 2.06 -19.03 -4.12
C LEU A 559 2.99 -18.79 -2.92
N ALA A 560 3.89 -17.79 -3.00
CA ALA A 560 4.76 -17.43 -1.89
C ALA A 560 3.97 -16.79 -0.72
N VAL A 561 2.92 -16.02 -0.98
CA VAL A 561 2.02 -15.44 0.03
C VAL A 561 1.26 -16.56 0.73
N ILE A 562 0.61 -17.46 -0.01
CA ILE A 562 -0.12 -18.61 0.53
C ILE A 562 0.81 -19.50 1.35
N GLY A 563 1.98 -19.88 0.78
CA GLY A 563 2.94 -20.77 1.43
C GLY A 563 3.63 -20.18 2.66
N SER A 564 3.56 -18.86 2.87
CA SER A 564 4.12 -18.20 4.06
C SER A 564 3.16 -18.18 5.26
N ASP A 565 1.89 -18.50 5.03
CA ASP A 565 0.84 -18.53 6.06
C ASP A 565 0.44 -19.98 6.37
N ARG A 566 1.05 -20.54 7.43
CA ARG A 566 0.83 -21.94 7.82
C ARG A 566 -0.61 -22.20 8.25
N LEU A 567 -1.24 -21.25 8.92
CA LEU A 567 -2.63 -21.39 9.39
C LEU A 567 -3.58 -21.42 8.20
N TYR A 568 -3.38 -20.53 7.23
CA TYR A 568 -4.18 -20.50 6.00
C TYR A 568 -4.02 -21.80 5.18
N LEU A 569 -2.80 -22.33 5.06
CA LEU A 569 -2.55 -23.64 4.44
C LEU A 569 -3.27 -24.78 5.15
N ALA A 570 -3.24 -24.79 6.48
CA ALA A 570 -3.96 -25.81 7.27
C ALA A 570 -5.48 -25.70 7.07
N MET A 571 -6.03 -24.49 6.99
CA MET A 571 -7.45 -24.26 6.67
C MET A 571 -7.81 -24.73 5.25
N LEU A 572 -6.98 -24.40 4.25
CA LEU A 572 -7.17 -24.85 2.87
C LEU A 572 -7.20 -26.39 2.74
N ALA A 573 -6.34 -27.09 3.47
CA ALA A 573 -6.29 -28.55 3.48
C ALA A 573 -7.40 -29.18 4.34
N GLY A 574 -7.72 -28.57 5.49
CA GLY A 574 -8.70 -29.08 6.46
C GLY A 574 -10.15 -28.92 6.00
N LEU A 575 -10.47 -27.84 5.27
CA LEU A 575 -11.85 -27.53 4.84
C LEU A 575 -12.48 -28.68 4.02
N PRO A 576 -11.85 -29.18 2.93
CA PRO A 576 -12.45 -30.25 2.14
C PRO A 576 -12.56 -31.56 2.92
N VAL A 577 -11.64 -31.83 3.87
CA VAL A 577 -11.69 -33.00 4.75
C VAL A 577 -12.88 -32.90 5.69
N ALA A 578 -13.09 -31.74 6.32
CA ALA A 578 -14.21 -31.51 7.23
C ALA A 578 -15.55 -31.61 6.51
N LEU A 579 -15.68 -31.00 5.33
CA LEU A 579 -16.89 -31.07 4.50
C LEU A 579 -17.15 -32.49 4.00
N GLY A 580 -16.11 -33.22 3.56
CA GLY A 580 -16.22 -34.62 3.15
C GLY A 580 -16.64 -35.54 4.30
N ALA A 581 -16.13 -35.30 5.50
CA ALA A 581 -16.54 -36.01 6.72
C ALA A 581 -18.03 -35.71 7.05
N MET A 582 -18.49 -34.47 6.88
CA MET A 582 -19.93 -34.14 7.02
C MET A 582 -20.81 -34.92 6.05
N VAL A 583 -20.41 -35.03 4.78
CA VAL A 583 -21.13 -35.87 3.82
C VAL A 583 -21.21 -37.33 4.30
N ARG A 584 -20.16 -37.83 4.93
CA ARG A 584 -20.09 -39.21 5.44
C ARG A 584 -21.07 -39.49 6.57
N VAL A 585 -21.45 -38.47 7.37
CA VAL A 585 -22.42 -38.61 8.47
C VAL A 585 -23.84 -38.79 7.93
N ILE A 586 -24.15 -38.42 6.71
CA ILE A 586 -25.49 -38.58 6.11
C ILE A 586 -25.78 -40.08 6.00
N PRO A 587 -26.89 -40.59 6.59
CA PRO A 587 -27.28 -42.00 6.47
C PRO A 587 -27.80 -42.23 5.05
N ALA A 588 -27.00 -42.90 4.20
CA ALA A 588 -27.31 -43.24 2.84
C ALA A 588 -26.74 -44.64 2.52
N PRO A 589 -27.39 -45.69 2.99
CA PRO A 589 -26.89 -47.06 2.85
C PRO A 589 -26.79 -47.52 1.38
N HIS A 590 -27.68 -47.00 0.51
CA HIS A 590 -27.70 -47.32 -0.91
C HIS A 590 -26.82 -46.37 -1.74
N GLY A 591 -26.14 -45.39 -1.11
CA GLY A 591 -25.27 -44.44 -1.80
C GLY A 591 -25.98 -43.70 -2.94
N LEU A 592 -25.44 -43.81 -4.13
CA LEU A 592 -25.99 -43.22 -5.37
C LEU A 592 -26.68 -44.26 -6.28
N THR A 593 -27.09 -45.39 -5.73
CA THR A 593 -27.65 -46.53 -6.49
C THR A 593 -29.02 -46.95 -5.92
N GLY A 594 -29.69 -47.89 -6.60
CA GLY A 594 -30.98 -48.38 -6.21
C GLY A 594 -32.16 -47.64 -6.84
N THR A 595 -33.37 -48.09 -6.56
CA THR A 595 -34.61 -47.41 -6.90
C THR A 595 -35.27 -46.86 -5.61
N ASP A 596 -36.01 -45.78 -5.70
CA ASP A 596 -36.69 -45.12 -4.56
C ASP A 596 -35.70 -44.59 -3.52
N ASN A 597 -34.49 -44.19 -3.94
CA ASN A 597 -33.42 -43.70 -3.07
C ASN A 597 -33.40 -42.15 -3.00
N VAL A 598 -34.13 -41.58 -2.06
CA VAL A 598 -34.19 -40.12 -1.80
C VAL A 598 -32.87 -39.61 -1.22
N ASP A 599 -32.11 -40.46 -0.53
CA ASP A 599 -30.84 -40.07 0.11
C ASP A 599 -29.80 -39.64 -0.94
N ALA A 600 -29.87 -40.12 -2.17
CA ALA A 600 -28.99 -39.73 -3.26
C ALA A 600 -29.06 -38.23 -3.57
N THR A 601 -30.26 -37.63 -3.52
CA THR A 601 -30.44 -36.16 -3.70
C THR A 601 -29.72 -35.37 -2.64
N SER A 602 -29.86 -35.81 -1.38
CA SER A 602 -29.21 -35.17 -0.23
C SER A 602 -27.69 -35.26 -0.30
N LEU A 603 -27.17 -36.42 -0.74
CA LEU A 603 -25.71 -36.61 -0.92
C LEU A 603 -25.15 -35.66 -1.98
N LEU A 604 -25.78 -35.63 -3.17
CA LEU A 604 -25.36 -34.76 -4.26
C LEU A 604 -25.51 -33.29 -3.90
N LEU A 605 -26.56 -32.91 -3.14
CA LEU A 605 -26.77 -31.56 -2.67
C LEU A 605 -25.64 -31.12 -1.75
N VAL A 606 -25.29 -31.90 -0.71
CA VAL A 606 -24.26 -31.54 0.26
C VAL A 606 -22.87 -31.50 -0.38
N LEU A 607 -22.59 -32.40 -1.35
CA LEU A 607 -21.37 -32.33 -2.16
C LEU A 607 -21.31 -31.04 -2.97
N SER A 608 -22.41 -30.67 -3.63
CA SER A 608 -22.50 -29.45 -4.44
C SER A 608 -22.33 -28.19 -3.59
N VAL A 609 -23.01 -28.15 -2.43
CA VAL A 609 -22.89 -27.05 -1.46
C VAL A 609 -21.46 -26.93 -0.93
N GLY A 610 -20.83 -28.07 -0.61
CA GLY A 610 -19.44 -28.12 -0.16
C GLY A 610 -18.46 -27.58 -1.21
N ALA A 611 -18.64 -27.94 -2.49
CA ALA A 611 -17.83 -27.41 -3.57
C ALA A 611 -18.06 -25.92 -3.80
N CYS A 612 -19.30 -25.44 -3.74
CA CYS A 612 -19.66 -24.03 -3.85
C CYS A 612 -19.07 -23.21 -2.70
N LEU A 613 -19.23 -23.70 -1.47
CA LEU A 613 -18.73 -23.01 -0.27
C LEU A 613 -17.20 -22.90 -0.30
N SER A 614 -16.48 -24.00 -0.59
CA SER A 614 -15.01 -23.99 -0.62
C SER A 614 -14.49 -23.06 -1.72
N GLY A 615 -15.07 -23.11 -2.93
CA GLY A 615 -14.69 -22.25 -4.03
C GLY A 615 -14.91 -20.77 -3.74
N ALA A 616 -16.10 -20.39 -3.28
CA ALA A 616 -16.44 -19.01 -3.00
C ALA A 616 -15.66 -18.46 -1.79
N ALA A 617 -15.50 -19.24 -0.72
CA ALA A 617 -14.77 -18.84 0.48
C ALA A 617 -13.28 -18.56 0.21
N ASN A 618 -12.63 -19.36 -0.63
CA ASN A 618 -11.23 -19.13 -1.02
C ASN A 618 -11.03 -17.81 -1.76
N ALA A 619 -12.04 -17.29 -2.44
CA ALA A 619 -11.89 -16.20 -3.39
C ALA A 619 -12.47 -14.85 -2.91
N ILE A 620 -13.40 -14.87 -1.97
CA ILE A 620 -14.22 -13.69 -1.66
C ILE A 620 -13.46 -12.52 -1.06
N TRP A 621 -12.34 -12.76 -0.37
CA TRP A 621 -11.49 -11.72 0.19
C TRP A 621 -10.31 -11.31 -0.68
N GLU A 622 -10.01 -12.05 -1.75
CA GLU A 622 -8.75 -11.96 -2.46
C GLU A 622 -8.51 -10.61 -3.16
N ILE A 623 -9.52 -10.09 -3.86
CA ILE A 623 -9.38 -8.80 -4.56
C ILE A 623 -9.58 -7.64 -3.60
N VAL A 624 -10.55 -7.71 -2.68
CA VAL A 624 -10.84 -6.61 -1.76
C VAL A 624 -9.67 -6.32 -0.81
N LYS A 625 -8.98 -7.35 -0.29
CA LYS A 625 -7.78 -7.19 0.56
C LYS A 625 -6.58 -6.65 -0.22
N GLU A 626 -6.40 -7.07 -1.47
CA GLU A 626 -5.28 -6.65 -2.30
C GLU A 626 -5.57 -5.39 -3.13
N ARG A 627 -6.75 -4.79 -3.02
CA ARG A 627 -7.15 -3.63 -3.83
C ARG A 627 -6.13 -2.47 -3.79
N PRO A 628 -5.58 -2.04 -2.63
CA PRO A 628 -4.58 -0.99 -2.58
C PRO A 628 -3.28 -1.38 -3.29
N ILE A 629 -2.81 -2.63 -3.08
CA ILE A 629 -1.61 -3.17 -3.74
C ILE A 629 -1.81 -3.22 -5.27
N TYR A 630 -2.96 -3.76 -5.70
CA TYR A 630 -3.32 -3.83 -7.12
C TYR A 630 -3.36 -2.45 -7.77
N SER A 631 -3.99 -1.44 -7.12
CA SER A 631 -4.07 -0.07 -7.64
C SER A 631 -2.69 0.55 -7.84
N ARG A 632 -1.78 0.40 -6.86
CA ARG A 632 -0.40 0.85 -6.93
C ARG A 632 0.37 0.17 -8.06
N GLU A 633 0.30 -1.14 -8.17
CA GLU A 633 1.00 -1.90 -9.22
C GLU A 633 0.39 -1.65 -10.61
N ARG A 634 -0.91 -1.38 -10.67
CA ARG A 634 -1.59 -1.00 -11.91
C ARG A 634 -1.11 0.35 -12.42
N ALA A 635 -0.88 1.31 -11.53
CA ALA A 635 -0.25 2.59 -11.87
C ALA A 635 1.18 2.39 -12.40
N ALA A 636 1.93 1.42 -11.84
CA ALA A 636 3.26 1.04 -12.31
C ALA A 636 3.26 0.19 -13.61
N GLY A 637 2.08 -0.17 -14.17
CA GLY A 637 1.98 -0.86 -15.47
C GLY A 637 1.56 -2.32 -15.42
N LEU A 638 1.17 -2.87 -14.26
CA LEU A 638 0.66 -4.25 -14.15
C LEU A 638 -0.55 -4.49 -15.07
N SER A 639 -0.55 -5.61 -15.80
CA SER A 639 -1.69 -6.04 -16.62
C SER A 639 -2.84 -6.57 -15.74
N ALA A 640 -4.05 -6.00 -15.90
CA ALA A 640 -5.25 -6.48 -15.20
C ALA A 640 -5.56 -7.96 -15.54
N GLY A 641 -5.35 -8.35 -16.81
CA GLY A 641 -5.54 -9.73 -17.24
C GLY A 641 -4.53 -10.69 -16.61
N ALA A 642 -3.26 -10.31 -16.48
CA ALA A 642 -2.24 -11.13 -15.81
C ALA A 642 -2.54 -11.31 -14.31
N TYR A 643 -3.01 -10.25 -13.64
CA TYR A 643 -3.42 -10.31 -12.24
C TYR A 643 -4.60 -11.27 -12.05
N LEU A 644 -5.70 -11.08 -12.79
CA LEU A 644 -6.88 -11.96 -12.70
C LEU A 644 -6.54 -13.40 -13.04
N MET A 645 -5.81 -13.64 -14.14
CA MET A 645 -5.44 -15.00 -14.57
C MET A 645 -4.59 -15.72 -13.52
N SER A 646 -3.69 -14.98 -12.82
CA SER A 646 -2.90 -15.58 -11.71
C SER A 646 -3.78 -16.07 -10.57
N LYS A 647 -4.83 -15.33 -10.21
CA LYS A 647 -5.82 -15.73 -9.20
C LYS A 647 -6.68 -16.90 -9.67
N LEU A 648 -7.17 -16.83 -10.91
CA LEU A 648 -7.98 -17.92 -11.50
C LEU A 648 -7.23 -19.24 -11.55
N LEU A 649 -5.97 -19.24 -12.00
CA LEU A 649 -5.18 -20.46 -12.10
C LEU A 649 -4.86 -21.07 -10.73
N VAL A 650 -4.42 -20.25 -9.78
CA VAL A 650 -4.01 -20.77 -8.47
C VAL A 650 -5.22 -21.16 -7.63
N LEU A 651 -6.20 -20.29 -7.47
CA LEU A 651 -7.39 -20.57 -6.66
C LEU A 651 -8.30 -21.60 -7.32
N GLY A 652 -8.46 -21.54 -8.65
CA GLY A 652 -9.26 -22.51 -9.38
C GLY A 652 -8.70 -23.92 -9.23
N LEU A 653 -7.38 -24.08 -9.32
CA LEU A 653 -6.73 -25.37 -9.10
C LEU A 653 -6.89 -25.84 -7.64
N ILE A 654 -6.71 -24.94 -6.66
CA ILE A 654 -6.88 -25.26 -5.24
C ILE A 654 -8.34 -25.70 -4.99
N SER A 655 -9.32 -24.90 -5.39
CA SER A 655 -10.74 -25.18 -5.13
C SER A 655 -11.24 -26.42 -5.88
N GLY A 656 -10.73 -26.62 -7.10
CA GLY A 656 -11.01 -27.84 -7.85
C GLY A 656 -10.43 -29.09 -7.18
N ALA A 657 -9.17 -29.01 -6.69
CA ALA A 657 -8.56 -30.10 -5.93
C ALA A 657 -9.32 -30.37 -4.60
N GLN A 658 -9.77 -29.31 -3.91
CA GLN A 658 -10.62 -29.43 -2.73
C GLN A 658 -11.94 -30.14 -3.02
N ALA A 659 -12.58 -29.83 -4.15
CA ALA A 659 -13.81 -30.48 -4.58
C ALA A 659 -13.60 -31.98 -4.90
N VAL A 660 -12.47 -32.34 -5.51
CA VAL A 660 -12.09 -33.75 -5.72
C VAL A 660 -11.88 -34.48 -4.39
N VAL A 661 -11.16 -33.89 -3.44
CA VAL A 661 -10.96 -34.46 -2.10
C VAL A 661 -12.28 -34.63 -1.36
N LEU A 662 -13.18 -33.66 -1.49
CA LEU A 662 -14.54 -33.70 -0.93
C LEU A 662 -15.32 -34.90 -1.46
N VAL A 663 -15.32 -35.12 -2.79
CA VAL A 663 -15.97 -36.27 -3.44
C VAL A 663 -15.38 -37.59 -2.97
N LEU A 664 -14.03 -37.70 -2.94
CA LEU A 664 -13.35 -38.91 -2.52
C LEU A 664 -13.70 -39.30 -1.08
N ILE A 665 -13.63 -38.35 -0.14
CA ILE A 665 -13.93 -38.60 1.26
C ILE A 665 -15.43 -38.89 1.45
N GLY A 666 -16.30 -38.09 0.83
CA GLY A 666 -17.76 -38.19 0.99
C GLY A 666 -18.36 -39.49 0.44
N LEU A 667 -17.81 -39.99 -0.66
CA LEU A 667 -18.34 -41.18 -1.37
C LEU A 667 -17.56 -42.47 -1.10
N THR A 668 -16.40 -42.42 -0.41
CA THR A 668 -15.65 -43.64 -0.11
C THR A 668 -16.46 -44.64 0.68
N GLY A 669 -16.49 -45.89 0.20
CA GLY A 669 -17.22 -47.05 0.81
C GLY A 669 -18.74 -46.98 0.66
N ARG A 670 -19.26 -46.13 -0.24
CA ARG A 670 -20.67 -46.07 -0.62
C ARG A 670 -20.87 -46.71 -1.99
N PRO A 671 -22.05 -47.33 -2.25
CA PRO A 671 -22.40 -47.81 -3.57
C PRO A 671 -22.43 -46.65 -4.59
N LEU A 672 -21.72 -46.84 -5.71
CA LEU A 672 -21.63 -45.86 -6.80
C LEU A 672 -22.35 -46.36 -8.02
N PRO A 673 -22.83 -45.53 -8.94
CA PRO A 673 -23.40 -45.95 -10.21
C PRO A 673 -22.43 -46.86 -10.96
N THR A 674 -22.95 -47.84 -11.65
CA THR A 674 -22.14 -48.78 -12.46
C THR A 674 -21.68 -48.20 -13.78
N GLN A 675 -22.43 -47.21 -14.28
CA GLN A 675 -22.15 -46.51 -15.53
C GLN A 675 -22.25 -45.01 -15.32
N GLY A 676 -21.38 -44.23 -15.96
CA GLY A 676 -21.47 -42.79 -16.04
C GLY A 676 -22.21 -42.35 -17.32
N ALA A 677 -22.62 -41.09 -17.38
CA ALA A 677 -23.30 -40.50 -18.53
C ALA A 677 -22.37 -40.33 -19.75
N LEU A 678 -21.08 -40.03 -19.53
CA LEU A 678 -20.05 -39.84 -20.54
C LEU A 678 -19.00 -40.94 -20.50
N LEU A 679 -18.43 -41.21 -19.29
CA LEU A 679 -17.39 -42.20 -19.05
C LEU A 679 -18.05 -43.49 -18.51
N THR A 680 -18.53 -44.37 -19.38
CA THR A 680 -19.36 -45.52 -19.04
C THR A 680 -18.81 -46.40 -17.93
N HIS A 681 -17.47 -46.50 -17.76
CA HIS A 681 -16.86 -47.37 -16.77
C HIS A 681 -16.23 -46.59 -15.57
N GLN A 682 -16.34 -45.26 -15.53
CA GLN A 682 -15.65 -44.41 -14.51
C GLN A 682 -16.54 -43.28 -13.98
N PRO A 683 -17.73 -43.58 -13.42
CA PRO A 683 -18.67 -42.56 -12.94
C PRO A 683 -18.09 -41.63 -11.85
N ILE A 684 -17.18 -42.16 -11.03
CA ILE A 684 -16.53 -41.34 -9.99
C ILE A 684 -15.66 -40.21 -10.59
N ILE A 685 -15.04 -40.44 -11.75
CA ILE A 685 -14.23 -39.41 -12.44
C ILE A 685 -15.16 -38.32 -12.98
N GLU A 686 -16.33 -38.68 -13.50
CA GLU A 686 -17.33 -37.69 -13.93
C GLU A 686 -17.82 -36.85 -12.76
N LEU A 687 -18.12 -37.45 -11.61
CA LEU A 687 -18.51 -36.74 -10.39
C LEU A 687 -17.39 -35.78 -9.92
N MET A 688 -16.13 -36.23 -9.95
CA MET A 688 -14.97 -35.39 -9.64
C MET A 688 -14.85 -34.24 -10.63
N LEU A 689 -15.01 -34.46 -11.93
CA LEU A 689 -14.93 -33.41 -12.94
C LEU A 689 -16.07 -32.40 -12.81
N ALA A 690 -17.29 -32.84 -12.55
CA ALA A 690 -18.43 -31.96 -12.32
C ALA A 690 -18.22 -31.11 -11.08
N MET A 691 -17.78 -31.69 -9.98
CA MET A 691 -17.49 -30.95 -8.74
C MET A 691 -16.26 -30.03 -8.88
N PHE A 692 -15.23 -30.42 -9.63
CA PHE A 692 -14.09 -29.59 -9.97
C PHE A 692 -14.55 -28.35 -10.75
N ALA A 693 -15.37 -28.51 -11.77
CA ALA A 693 -15.92 -27.43 -12.58
C ALA A 693 -16.81 -26.49 -11.72
N LEU A 694 -17.61 -27.05 -10.83
CA LEU A 694 -18.44 -26.30 -9.90
C LEU A 694 -17.61 -25.48 -8.90
N GLY A 695 -16.57 -26.08 -8.32
CA GLY A 695 -15.63 -25.40 -7.43
C GLY A 695 -14.90 -24.25 -8.13
N LEU A 696 -14.46 -24.46 -9.38
CA LEU A 696 -13.87 -23.44 -10.23
C LEU A 696 -14.85 -22.30 -10.51
N ALA A 697 -16.07 -22.58 -10.95
CA ALA A 697 -17.08 -21.57 -11.24
C ALA A 697 -17.45 -20.75 -9.99
N SER A 698 -17.58 -21.41 -8.84
CA SER A 698 -17.84 -20.76 -7.55
C SER A 698 -16.66 -19.88 -7.09
N THR A 699 -15.41 -20.28 -7.38
CA THR A 699 -14.23 -19.44 -7.15
C THR A 699 -14.29 -18.17 -8.00
N VAL A 700 -14.66 -18.29 -9.27
CA VAL A 700 -14.76 -17.12 -10.16
C VAL A 700 -15.88 -16.18 -9.70
N LEU A 701 -17.01 -16.72 -9.27
CA LEU A 701 -18.11 -15.96 -8.66
C LEU A 701 -17.64 -15.23 -7.39
N GLY A 702 -16.88 -15.91 -6.52
CA GLY A 702 -16.26 -15.31 -5.34
C GLY A 702 -15.32 -14.15 -5.68
N LEU A 703 -14.49 -14.28 -6.73
CA LEU A 703 -13.64 -13.19 -7.24
C LEU A 703 -14.45 -12.01 -7.77
N LEU A 704 -15.56 -12.29 -8.49
CA LEU A 704 -16.45 -11.24 -8.97
C LEU A 704 -17.02 -10.44 -7.81
N ILE A 705 -17.55 -11.11 -6.78
CA ILE A 705 -18.07 -10.49 -5.57
C ILE A 705 -16.99 -9.68 -4.88
N SER A 706 -15.79 -10.25 -4.68
CA SER A 706 -14.64 -9.57 -4.10
C SER A 706 -14.27 -8.28 -4.85
N SER A 707 -14.47 -8.24 -6.16
CA SER A 707 -14.22 -7.06 -6.98
C SER A 707 -15.25 -5.94 -6.79
N VAL A 708 -16.47 -6.28 -6.37
CA VAL A 708 -17.60 -5.34 -6.17
C VAL A 708 -17.61 -4.77 -4.77
N VAL A 709 -17.31 -5.58 -3.76
CA VAL A 709 -17.34 -5.20 -2.34
C VAL A 709 -16.31 -4.12 -2.04
N SER A 710 -16.70 -3.11 -1.26
CA SER A 710 -15.83 -1.96 -0.94
C SER A 710 -14.86 -2.24 0.22
N THR A 711 -15.27 -3.00 1.22
CA THR A 711 -14.51 -3.30 2.44
C THR A 711 -14.55 -4.80 2.76
N SER A 712 -13.50 -5.32 3.40
CA SER A 712 -13.40 -6.74 3.75
C SER A 712 -14.55 -7.23 4.67
N ASP A 713 -15.06 -6.36 5.54
CA ASP A 713 -16.10 -6.72 6.51
C ASP A 713 -17.44 -7.07 5.86
N LYS A 714 -17.74 -6.46 4.72
CA LYS A 714 -18.95 -6.74 3.93
C LYS A 714 -18.89 -8.04 3.14
N ALA A 715 -17.72 -8.66 3.03
CA ALA A 715 -17.52 -9.86 2.22
C ALA A 715 -18.20 -11.09 2.87
N MET A 716 -18.08 -11.26 4.19
CA MET A 716 -18.62 -12.43 4.89
C MET A 716 -20.15 -12.54 4.84
N PRO A 717 -20.93 -11.48 5.16
CA PRO A 717 -22.38 -11.54 5.01
C PRO A 717 -22.82 -11.87 3.57
N LEU A 718 -22.13 -11.30 2.59
CA LEU A 718 -22.47 -11.55 1.19
C LEU A 718 -22.11 -12.97 0.76
N LEU A 719 -21.04 -13.58 1.28
CA LEU A 719 -20.73 -14.99 1.07
C LEU A 719 -21.89 -15.88 1.51
N VAL A 720 -22.39 -15.66 2.73
CA VAL A 720 -23.52 -16.45 3.27
C VAL A 720 -24.75 -16.35 2.37
N VAL A 721 -25.12 -15.12 1.96
CA VAL A 721 -26.25 -14.91 1.07
C VAL A 721 -26.06 -15.64 -0.26
N VAL A 722 -24.89 -15.51 -0.88
CA VAL A 722 -24.61 -16.16 -2.19
C VAL A 722 -24.64 -17.68 -2.07
N VAL A 723 -24.07 -18.25 -0.99
CA VAL A 723 -24.09 -19.70 -0.78
C VAL A 723 -25.53 -20.16 -0.55
N MET A 724 -26.35 -19.44 0.24
CA MET A 724 -27.76 -19.77 0.42
C MET A 724 -28.54 -19.75 -0.89
N PHE A 725 -28.30 -18.73 -1.74
CA PHE A 725 -28.89 -18.70 -3.08
C PHE A 725 -28.50 -19.94 -3.91
N GLN A 726 -27.22 -20.32 -3.87
CA GLN A 726 -26.75 -21.52 -4.60
C GLN A 726 -27.39 -22.79 -4.06
N VAL A 727 -27.61 -22.93 -2.75
CA VAL A 727 -28.29 -24.06 -2.14
C VAL A 727 -29.74 -24.16 -2.65
N VAL A 728 -30.50 -23.05 -2.59
CA VAL A 728 -31.91 -23.00 -2.97
C VAL A 728 -32.09 -23.23 -4.48
N LEU A 729 -31.22 -22.65 -5.30
CA LEU A 729 -31.30 -22.70 -6.77
C LEU A 729 -30.57 -23.89 -7.38
N SER A 730 -30.10 -24.86 -6.60
CA SER A 730 -29.43 -26.07 -7.10
C SER A 730 -30.39 -27.05 -7.78
N GLY A 731 -31.65 -27.10 -7.33
CA GLY A 731 -32.62 -28.12 -7.73
C GLY A 731 -32.62 -29.37 -6.83
N GLY A 732 -31.67 -29.46 -5.87
CA GLY A 732 -31.55 -30.60 -4.97
C GLY A 732 -32.50 -30.57 -3.74
N ILE A 733 -33.07 -29.41 -3.41
CA ILE A 733 -34.05 -29.27 -2.30
C ILE A 733 -35.46 -29.52 -2.81
N PHE A 734 -35.82 -28.98 -3.95
CA PHE A 734 -37.10 -29.13 -4.65
C PHE A 734 -36.91 -28.99 -6.16
N ALA A 735 -37.81 -29.62 -6.90
CA ALA A 735 -37.80 -29.55 -8.36
C ALA A 735 -38.02 -28.12 -8.85
N LEU A 736 -37.11 -27.65 -9.70
CA LEU A 736 -37.17 -26.28 -10.27
C LEU A 736 -37.86 -26.31 -11.66
N HIS A 737 -37.81 -27.45 -12.34
CA HIS A 737 -38.36 -27.58 -13.69
C HIS A 737 -39.87 -27.25 -13.74
N GLY A 738 -40.24 -26.41 -14.70
CA GLY A 738 -41.63 -25.97 -14.90
C GLY A 738 -42.07 -24.83 -13.93
N LYS A 739 -41.22 -24.35 -13.02
CA LYS A 739 -41.53 -23.21 -12.15
C LYS A 739 -41.09 -21.89 -12.79
N VAL A 740 -42.03 -21.25 -13.51
CA VAL A 740 -41.79 -19.99 -14.24
C VAL A 740 -41.22 -18.92 -13.32
N GLY A 741 -40.18 -18.22 -13.76
CA GLY A 741 -39.45 -17.19 -13.05
C GLY A 741 -38.34 -17.73 -12.14
N LEU A 742 -38.54 -18.86 -11.46
CA LEU A 742 -37.55 -19.44 -10.55
C LEU A 742 -36.53 -20.31 -11.33
N GLU A 743 -36.99 -21.05 -12.33
CA GLU A 743 -36.10 -21.83 -13.19
C GLU A 743 -35.13 -20.96 -13.97
N GLU A 744 -35.59 -19.85 -14.54
CA GLU A 744 -34.77 -18.89 -15.28
C GLU A 744 -33.72 -18.19 -14.38
N VAL A 745 -34.11 -17.85 -13.16
CA VAL A 745 -33.15 -17.30 -12.19
C VAL A 745 -32.09 -18.34 -11.79
N ALA A 746 -32.52 -19.61 -11.64
CA ALA A 746 -31.61 -20.70 -11.31
C ALA A 746 -30.54 -20.95 -12.40
N TRP A 747 -30.83 -20.66 -13.68
CA TRP A 747 -29.85 -20.77 -14.77
C TRP A 747 -28.61 -19.88 -14.57
N LEU A 748 -28.71 -18.82 -13.78
CA LEU A 748 -27.57 -17.96 -13.42
C LEU A 748 -26.72 -18.51 -12.26
N SER A 749 -27.19 -19.59 -11.60
CA SER A 749 -26.51 -20.19 -10.47
C SER A 749 -25.57 -21.31 -10.91
N PRO A 750 -24.26 -21.26 -10.62
CA PRO A 750 -23.35 -22.35 -10.88
C PRO A 750 -23.79 -23.68 -10.27
N SER A 751 -24.40 -23.66 -9.07
CA SER A 751 -24.86 -24.88 -8.40
C SER A 751 -25.94 -25.64 -9.18
N ARG A 752 -26.80 -24.95 -9.95
CA ARG A 752 -27.82 -25.58 -10.79
C ARG A 752 -27.18 -26.55 -11.76
N TRP A 753 -26.20 -26.09 -12.50
CA TRP A 753 -25.52 -26.86 -13.55
C TRP A 753 -24.55 -27.91 -12.97
N GLY A 754 -23.84 -27.57 -11.90
CA GLY A 754 -22.96 -28.53 -11.23
C GLY A 754 -23.73 -29.67 -10.56
N TYR A 755 -24.88 -29.38 -9.94
CA TYR A 755 -25.77 -30.39 -9.38
C TYR A 755 -26.38 -31.24 -10.51
N ALA A 756 -26.87 -30.62 -11.59
CA ALA A 756 -27.44 -31.32 -12.73
C ALA A 756 -26.46 -32.31 -13.37
N ALA A 757 -25.20 -31.90 -13.61
CA ALA A 757 -24.16 -32.78 -14.13
C ALA A 757 -23.94 -34.01 -13.24
N THR A 758 -23.90 -33.83 -11.89
CA THR A 758 -23.76 -34.98 -10.97
C THR A 758 -25.02 -35.84 -10.91
N ALA A 759 -26.21 -35.26 -11.04
CA ALA A 759 -27.49 -35.95 -11.11
C ALA A 759 -27.59 -36.78 -12.40
N SER A 760 -27.15 -36.23 -13.53
CA SER A 760 -27.03 -36.93 -14.81
C SER A 760 -26.08 -38.13 -14.72
N THR A 761 -24.87 -37.96 -14.13
CA THR A 761 -23.93 -39.05 -13.88
C THR A 761 -24.55 -40.18 -13.04
N SER A 762 -25.31 -39.80 -12.00
CA SER A 762 -25.95 -40.76 -11.05
C SER A 762 -27.28 -41.34 -11.58
N ASN A 763 -27.72 -40.95 -12.75
CA ASN A 763 -29.03 -41.31 -13.34
C ASN A 763 -30.18 -41.02 -12.33
N LEU A 764 -30.18 -39.82 -11.79
CA LEU A 764 -31.02 -39.46 -10.63
C LEU A 764 -32.52 -39.59 -10.95
N ASN A 765 -32.94 -39.33 -12.21
CA ASN A 765 -34.32 -39.51 -12.64
C ASN A 765 -34.83 -40.96 -12.49
N HIS A 766 -33.92 -41.96 -12.49
CA HIS A 766 -34.23 -43.39 -12.28
C HIS A 766 -34.06 -43.81 -10.81
N VAL A 767 -33.19 -43.14 -10.09
CA VAL A 767 -32.84 -43.47 -8.67
C VAL A 767 -33.89 -42.95 -7.70
N ILE A 768 -34.50 -41.80 -7.95
CA ILE A 768 -35.57 -41.25 -7.11
C ILE A 768 -36.90 -41.90 -7.40
N PRO A 769 -37.83 -41.98 -6.42
CA PRO A 769 -39.14 -42.52 -6.65
C PRO A 769 -39.91 -41.75 -7.74
N PRO A 770 -40.68 -42.43 -8.57
CA PRO A 770 -41.49 -41.80 -9.60
C PRO A 770 -42.47 -40.81 -8.96
N ALA A 771 -42.64 -39.65 -9.60
CA ALA A 771 -43.55 -38.62 -9.14
C ALA A 771 -44.99 -39.14 -9.07
N THR A 772 -45.60 -39.09 -7.90
CA THR A 772 -47.04 -39.30 -7.80
C THR A 772 -47.76 -38.11 -8.45
N PRO A 773 -48.87 -38.31 -9.17
CA PRO A 773 -49.63 -37.22 -9.76
C PRO A 773 -50.01 -36.20 -8.67
N GLY A 774 -49.50 -34.97 -8.76
CA GLY A 774 -49.70 -33.91 -7.80
C GLY A 774 -48.57 -33.67 -6.79
N SER A 775 -47.51 -34.47 -6.69
CA SER A 775 -46.42 -34.34 -5.74
C SER A 775 -45.33 -33.39 -6.19
N GLY A 776 -45.35 -32.70 -7.22
CA GLY A 776 -44.32 -31.74 -7.65
C GLY A 776 -42.87 -32.27 -7.79
N ASN A 777 -42.63 -33.53 -7.51
CA ASN A 777 -41.38 -34.27 -7.72
C ASN A 777 -41.33 -34.79 -9.14
N GLY A 778 -41.16 -33.90 -10.12
CA GLY A 778 -41.01 -34.28 -11.51
C GLY A 778 -39.56 -34.64 -11.85
N SER A 779 -39.39 -35.50 -12.83
CA SER A 779 -38.11 -35.69 -13.50
C SER A 779 -37.65 -34.36 -14.08
N ASP A 780 -36.33 -34.03 -13.90
CA ASP A 780 -35.73 -32.83 -14.50
C ASP A 780 -34.97 -33.23 -15.76
N PRO A 781 -35.27 -32.66 -16.95
CA PRO A 781 -34.57 -32.98 -18.19
C PRO A 781 -33.04 -32.78 -18.10
N LEU A 782 -32.58 -31.90 -17.21
CA LEU A 782 -31.14 -31.70 -16.96
C LEU A 782 -30.48 -32.88 -16.24
N TRP A 783 -31.25 -33.82 -15.69
CA TRP A 783 -30.75 -35.02 -15.01
C TRP A 783 -30.76 -36.27 -15.90
N ASP A 784 -31.13 -36.13 -17.18
CA ASP A 784 -31.14 -37.27 -18.11
C ASP A 784 -29.72 -37.86 -18.24
N HIS A 785 -29.65 -39.18 -18.10
CA HIS A 785 -28.42 -39.95 -18.12
C HIS A 785 -27.89 -40.11 -19.55
N THR A 786 -27.44 -38.99 -20.13
CA THR A 786 -26.85 -38.96 -21.48
C THR A 786 -25.59 -38.09 -21.52
N ALA A 787 -24.65 -38.47 -22.39
CA ALA A 787 -23.42 -37.71 -22.58
C ALA A 787 -23.69 -36.27 -23.06
N SER A 788 -24.75 -36.06 -23.86
CA SER A 788 -25.15 -34.76 -24.37
C SER A 788 -25.61 -33.82 -23.24
N THR A 789 -26.44 -34.30 -22.31
CA THR A 789 -26.93 -33.54 -21.15
C THR A 789 -25.75 -33.16 -20.24
N TRP A 790 -24.90 -34.11 -19.87
CA TRP A 790 -23.75 -33.88 -19.04
C TRP A 790 -22.79 -32.83 -19.64
N LEU A 791 -22.47 -32.96 -20.95
CA LEU A 791 -21.61 -31.99 -21.64
C LEU A 791 -22.25 -30.60 -21.75
N THR A 792 -23.56 -30.51 -21.88
CA THR A 792 -24.30 -29.24 -21.90
C THR A 792 -24.22 -28.56 -20.53
N ASP A 793 -24.48 -29.33 -19.46
CA ASP A 793 -24.40 -28.80 -18.08
C ASP A 793 -23.00 -28.25 -17.78
N ILE A 794 -21.95 -29.00 -18.05
CA ILE A 794 -20.57 -28.56 -17.88
C ILE A 794 -20.23 -27.39 -18.80
N GLY A 795 -20.71 -27.41 -20.05
CA GLY A 795 -20.49 -26.32 -21.00
C GLY A 795 -21.09 -24.98 -20.53
N ILE A 796 -22.32 -25.01 -20.03
CA ILE A 796 -22.99 -23.80 -19.49
C ILE A 796 -22.31 -23.35 -18.19
N LEU A 797 -21.96 -24.29 -17.31
CA LEU A 797 -21.23 -23.98 -16.07
C LEU A 797 -19.91 -23.25 -16.35
N LEU A 798 -19.12 -23.73 -17.31
CA LEU A 798 -17.89 -23.08 -17.74
C LEU A 798 -18.14 -21.76 -18.46
N GLY A 799 -19.23 -21.66 -19.23
CA GLY A 799 -19.70 -20.43 -19.86
C GLY A 799 -20.03 -19.34 -18.83
N LEU A 800 -20.74 -19.70 -17.74
CA LEU A 800 -21.01 -18.81 -16.62
C LEU A 800 -19.70 -18.36 -15.92
N ALA A 801 -18.77 -19.29 -15.67
CA ALA A 801 -17.47 -18.97 -15.10
C ALA A 801 -16.72 -17.96 -15.98
N LEU A 802 -16.72 -18.15 -17.29
CA LEU A 802 -16.11 -17.22 -18.24
C LEU A 802 -16.79 -15.83 -18.20
N ALA A 803 -18.13 -15.80 -18.16
CA ALA A 803 -18.88 -14.55 -18.07
C ALA A 803 -18.52 -13.78 -16.78
N PHE A 804 -18.48 -14.45 -15.63
CA PHE A 804 -18.06 -13.86 -14.36
C PHE A 804 -16.61 -13.38 -14.39
N ALA A 805 -15.70 -14.13 -15.02
CA ALA A 805 -14.30 -13.72 -15.19
C ALA A 805 -14.18 -12.45 -16.04
N LEU A 806 -14.95 -12.34 -17.14
CA LEU A 806 -14.98 -11.15 -17.99
C LEU A 806 -15.55 -9.93 -17.25
N LEU A 807 -16.60 -10.12 -16.45
CA LEU A 807 -17.15 -9.05 -15.60
C LEU A 807 -16.13 -8.59 -14.56
N THR A 808 -15.43 -9.53 -13.91
CA THR A 808 -14.35 -9.24 -12.96
C THR A 808 -13.22 -8.47 -13.65
N LEU A 809 -12.81 -8.89 -14.85
CA LEU A 809 -11.77 -8.20 -15.63
C LEU A 809 -12.19 -6.76 -15.97
N ARG A 810 -13.44 -6.54 -16.40
CA ARG A 810 -13.98 -5.20 -16.67
C ARG A 810 -13.93 -4.31 -15.42
N ARG A 811 -14.27 -4.86 -14.25
CA ARG A 811 -14.17 -4.14 -12.96
C ARG A 811 -12.73 -3.78 -12.62
N LEU A 812 -11.81 -4.72 -12.73
CA LEU A 812 -10.38 -4.50 -12.48
C LEU A 812 -9.78 -3.44 -13.41
N ILE A 813 -10.18 -3.41 -14.67
CA ILE A 813 -9.74 -2.37 -15.62
C ILE A 813 -10.22 -0.98 -15.17
N LYS A 814 -11.46 -0.87 -14.66
CA LYS A 814 -12.03 0.39 -14.15
C LYS A 814 -11.40 0.85 -12.82
N MET A 815 -10.85 -0.06 -12.02
CA MET A 815 -10.12 0.29 -10.78
C MET A 815 -8.73 0.86 -11.03
N GLY A 816 -8.22 0.81 -12.25
CA GLY A 816 -6.95 1.44 -12.62
C GLY A 816 -7.06 2.96 -12.70
N PRO A 817 -5.91 3.68 -12.78
CA PRO A 817 -5.92 5.13 -12.94
C PRO A 817 -6.72 5.52 -14.18
N VAL A 818 -7.50 6.59 -14.04
CA VAL A 818 -8.43 7.07 -15.08
C VAL A 818 -7.64 7.41 -16.34
N LYS A 819 -7.85 6.64 -17.41
CA LYS A 819 -7.41 7.05 -18.74
C LYS A 819 -8.33 8.18 -19.19
N ARG A 820 -7.86 9.42 -19.18
CA ARG A 820 -8.44 10.43 -20.06
C ARG A 820 -7.90 10.16 -21.46
N GLY A 821 -8.82 9.88 -22.38
CA GLY A 821 -8.58 9.72 -23.81
C GLY A 821 -8.11 11.01 -24.47
#